data_2f97ca42e07eeba6bcc6769bec421dde
#
_entry.id   2f97ca42e07eeba6bcc6769bec421dde
#
_cell.length_a   1.000
_cell.length_b   1.000
_cell.length_c   1.000
_cell.angle_alpha   90.00
_cell.angle_beta   90.00
_cell.angle_gamma   90.00
#
_symmetry.space_group_name_H-M   'P 1'
#
loop_
_entity.id
_entity.type
_entity.pdbx_description
1 polymer ?
#
loop_
_entity_poly.entity_id
_entity_poly.type
_entity_poly.pdbx_seq_one_letter_code
_entity_poly.pdbx_strand_id
1 'polypeptide(L)'
;MQKKITTNITIISCLGLLFYSCSTTKKVPEGEYLFVKNKFIYDKEDPDIKKKKTIINKDLSDYVKQKPAGKFLGFFPLWQWVYNWSPAKFDETFQEYYRQDASVRNQKLLDSLLTKNNLSEYVGHSLWKERLYYSQGEAPVLLDEQQSEFSAKNLNRLFHDKGYFDSKVAVSYDKDSVAKKAETIYDIKLGEPSYIETYDQKISDQKIEEYLNSPIGKQTVLHAGDQYNFDKFEEERDRIIDLLKNRGYYDFNDSGEDLYFEADTLKSNKRLDVTMFIDKYIQDSLKTDSITPFTQYRFGKINIYADSRSFVDDESKLIKEEYKDYNVLYTKEPEYRPRYFTDAFVIRPGQLYRQRQEIQTKRNIFKKENINLHGFRINKQDSILNVDVFFTPKKKYDLNLFVESYASRYMNFAISPGMTLTSRNLFGGGENLETTLKGTLGSVNKDFSMNKAFLNAYEIAIETKLKFPYLLTPINLDNILPKRFTAESAIRMNASTQKNVGLDKTTYGFGFDMDISSSEFQHKVSLFNTEFISNRKKDRYYEVFTKDNNTKNEIKDLYYAYNPNAPIYVTDDELTDAIEADKGFQSSLTGEDAKLYVDFENMLYRKANISQNVLINSFIYQFTFNQENSFRPKSNPWFIQARIELAGNVLRGLDKAFGFNKAEPDREGNQAGLIFGIPYSQFVKFDVDVRRKFKLNSNSSVAGRFLFGIIQPYGNSDVAPFVRSYSAGGANDVRGWAPLTLGPGSKPRIDSKNQSLEFESMKLLFNAEYRFNLFGSLEGAYFLDAGNIWGVNKNRPETLFKFKDFYREFGIGSGLGFRYHIGTFAIVRFDLGYKIYDPSYELGDRWQFDNFNLLKPRIHFGINYPF
;
A
#
# COMPACT_ATOMS: atom_id res chain seq x y z
N MET A 1 15.34 -37.84 13.22
CA MET A 1 14.40 -36.95 13.88
C MET A 1 14.97 -36.30 15.17
N GLN A 2 15.29 -37.04 16.20
CA GLN A 2 15.83 -36.53 17.47
C GLN A 2 17.09 -35.65 17.36
N LYS A 3 18.08 -36.03 16.50
CA LYS A 3 19.34 -35.26 16.34
C LYS A 3 19.14 -33.84 15.75
N LYS A 4 18.17 -33.60 14.84
CA LYS A 4 17.89 -32.27 14.28
C LYS A 4 17.11 -31.39 15.24
N ILE A 5 16.19 -31.97 16.00
CA ILE A 5 15.41 -31.24 17.02
C ILE A 5 16.33 -30.83 18.17
N THR A 6 17.22 -31.71 18.63
CA THR A 6 18.23 -31.38 19.63
C THR A 6 19.19 -30.28 19.17
N THR A 7 19.65 -30.28 17.91
CA THR A 7 20.54 -29.23 17.38
C THR A 7 19.83 -27.86 17.31
N ASN A 8 18.57 -27.81 16.89
CA ASN A 8 17.80 -26.57 16.85
C ASN A 8 17.51 -26.04 18.27
N ILE A 9 17.15 -26.91 19.19
CA ILE A 9 16.95 -26.55 20.61
C ILE A 9 18.26 -26.08 21.24
N THR A 10 19.37 -26.75 20.96
CA THR A 10 20.70 -26.37 21.48
C THR A 10 21.13 -25.00 20.95
N ILE A 11 20.89 -24.69 19.67
CA ILE A 11 21.20 -23.38 19.08
C ILE A 11 20.32 -22.29 19.72
N ILE A 12 19.04 -22.53 19.89
CA ILE A 12 18.12 -21.60 20.57
C ILE A 12 18.52 -21.41 22.03
N SER A 13 18.92 -22.49 22.73
CA SER A 13 19.38 -22.41 24.11
C SER A 13 20.75 -21.73 24.23
N CYS A 14 21.68 -21.96 23.32
CA CYS A 14 22.97 -21.26 23.28
C CYS A 14 22.81 -19.77 22.95
N LEU A 15 21.95 -19.41 22.01
CA LEU A 15 21.57 -18.02 21.78
C LEU A 15 20.91 -17.41 23.01
N GLY A 16 20.02 -18.11 23.69
CA GLY A 16 19.40 -17.68 24.95
C GLY A 16 20.41 -17.45 26.07
N LEU A 17 21.40 -18.33 26.21
CA LEU A 17 22.46 -18.22 27.22
C LEU A 17 23.45 -17.09 26.93
N LEU A 18 23.81 -16.84 25.69
CA LEU A 18 24.65 -15.70 25.30
C LEU A 18 23.99 -14.35 25.63
N PHE A 19 22.66 -14.28 25.58
CA PHE A 19 21.91 -13.08 25.89
C PHE A 19 21.68 -12.85 27.40
N TYR A 20 21.81 -13.84 28.25
CA TYR A 20 21.60 -13.70 29.69
C TYR A 20 22.79 -13.01 30.40
N SER A 21 23.95 -12.90 29.79
CA SER A 21 25.22 -12.41 30.38
C SER A 21 25.41 -10.89 30.26
N CYS A 22 24.58 -10.13 29.56
CA CYS A 22 24.76 -8.70 29.35
C CYS A 22 23.92 -7.86 30.32
N SER A 23 24.59 -7.15 31.23
CA SER A 23 23.92 -6.24 32.17
C SER A 23 23.34 -5.02 31.45
N THR A 24 22.08 -4.68 31.65
CA THR A 24 21.43 -3.47 31.14
C THR A 24 21.72 -2.24 31.99
N THR A 25 22.26 -2.43 33.19
CA THR A 25 22.49 -1.37 34.18
C THR A 25 23.93 -0.90 34.26
N LYS A 26 24.81 -1.35 33.37
CA LYS A 26 26.25 -1.03 33.37
C LYS A 26 26.53 0.49 33.36
N LYS A 27 25.69 1.27 32.70
CA LYS A 27 25.84 2.74 32.56
C LYS A 27 24.79 3.52 33.37
N VAL A 28 24.14 2.88 34.33
CA VAL A 28 23.24 3.57 35.25
C VAL A 28 24.08 4.21 36.38
N PRO A 29 24.00 5.54 36.60
CA PRO A 29 24.74 6.24 37.62
C PRO A 29 24.45 5.67 39.03
N GLU A 30 25.38 5.94 39.99
CA GLU A 30 25.13 5.59 41.37
C GLU A 30 24.00 6.43 41.98
N GLY A 31 23.12 5.77 42.71
CA GLY A 31 21.92 6.39 43.28
C GLY A 31 20.73 6.49 42.36
N GLU A 32 20.90 6.17 41.08
CA GLU A 32 19.85 6.20 40.05
C GLU A 32 19.37 4.79 39.70
N TYR A 33 18.17 4.69 39.12
CA TYR A 33 17.55 3.42 38.77
C TYR A 33 17.19 3.39 37.29
N LEU A 34 17.49 2.29 36.59
CA LEU A 34 16.99 2.01 35.27
C LEU A 34 15.47 1.81 35.31
N PHE A 35 14.77 2.64 34.61
CA PHE A 35 13.31 2.53 34.48
C PHE A 35 12.97 1.38 33.49
N VAL A 36 12.23 0.35 33.99
CA VAL A 36 11.98 -0.87 33.22
C VAL A 36 10.54 -1.05 32.79
N LYS A 37 9.56 -0.45 33.51
CA LYS A 37 8.15 -0.70 33.22
C LYS A 37 7.22 0.29 33.90
N ASN A 38 6.13 0.63 33.22
CA ASN A 38 4.91 1.15 33.82
C ASN A 38 3.95 0.01 34.13
N LYS A 39 3.43 -0.04 35.37
CA LYS A 39 2.47 -1.03 35.81
C LYS A 39 1.18 -0.32 36.21
N PHE A 40 0.07 -0.73 35.62
CA PHE A 40 -1.24 -0.15 35.89
C PHE A 40 -2.03 -1.14 36.73
N ILE A 41 -2.29 -0.80 37.99
CA ILE A 41 -3.05 -1.62 38.92
C ILE A 41 -4.38 -0.94 39.17
N TYR A 42 -5.43 -1.62 38.79
CA TYR A 42 -6.79 -1.18 39.08
C TYR A 42 -7.24 -1.78 40.40
N ASP A 43 -8.13 -1.06 41.07
CA ASP A 43 -8.77 -1.52 42.30
C ASP A 43 -9.43 -2.88 42.05
N LYS A 44 -8.99 -3.88 42.82
CA LYS A 44 -9.50 -5.26 42.74
C LYS A 44 -10.85 -5.44 43.40
N GLU A 45 -11.23 -4.53 44.26
CA GLU A 45 -12.51 -4.54 44.98
C GLU A 45 -13.65 -3.98 44.13
N ASP A 46 -13.34 -3.35 42.96
CA ASP A 46 -14.34 -2.87 42.03
C ASP A 46 -14.92 -4.04 41.20
N PRO A 47 -16.21 -4.42 41.44
CA PRO A 47 -16.83 -5.57 40.78
C PRO A 47 -16.97 -5.39 39.26
N ASP A 48 -17.08 -4.15 38.79
CA ASP A 48 -17.34 -3.81 37.38
C ASP A 48 -16.06 -3.43 36.62
N ILE A 49 -14.89 -3.61 37.20
CA ILE A 49 -13.62 -3.15 36.62
C ILE A 49 -13.36 -3.68 35.21
N LYS A 50 -13.78 -4.91 34.87
CA LYS A 50 -13.63 -5.47 33.53
C LYS A 50 -14.47 -4.70 32.49
N LYS A 51 -15.72 -4.35 32.86
CA LYS A 51 -16.61 -3.56 32.01
C LYS A 51 -16.08 -2.15 31.84
N LYS A 52 -15.63 -1.50 32.94
CA LYS A 52 -15.05 -0.16 32.95
C LYS A 52 -13.81 -0.09 32.02
N LYS A 53 -12.92 -1.07 32.09
CA LYS A 53 -11.74 -1.17 31.18
C LYS A 53 -12.16 -1.29 29.71
N THR A 54 -13.20 -2.05 29.41
CA THR A 54 -13.69 -2.20 28.04
C THR A 54 -14.27 -0.88 27.49
N ILE A 55 -14.90 -0.08 28.33
CA ILE A 55 -15.45 1.22 27.97
C ILE A 55 -14.34 2.24 27.75
N ILE A 56 -13.30 2.25 28.59
CA ILE A 56 -12.14 3.15 28.44
C ILE A 56 -11.43 2.88 27.12
N ASN A 57 -11.25 1.61 26.75
CA ASN A 57 -10.71 1.14 25.47
C ASN A 57 -9.53 1.97 24.94
N LYS A 58 -8.62 2.37 25.81
CA LYS A 58 -7.41 3.13 25.49
C LYS A 58 -6.19 2.41 26.07
N ASP A 59 -5.08 2.46 25.34
CA ASP A 59 -3.81 1.99 25.88
C ASP A 59 -3.26 3.07 26.83
N LEU A 60 -3.23 2.77 28.13
CA LEU A 60 -2.75 3.71 29.15
C LEU A 60 -1.29 4.10 28.95
N SER A 61 -0.51 3.27 28.25
CA SER A 61 0.88 3.58 27.90
C SER A 61 1.05 4.80 26.99
N ASP A 62 0.00 5.21 26.30
CA ASP A 62 0.00 6.40 25.44
C ASP A 62 -0.13 7.71 26.26
N TYR A 63 -0.64 7.62 27.48
CA TYR A 63 -0.89 8.78 28.35
C TYR A 63 0.21 9.01 29.40
N VAL A 64 1.19 8.10 29.47
CA VAL A 64 2.36 8.27 30.33
C VAL A 64 3.51 8.91 29.56
N LYS A 65 4.17 9.89 30.18
CA LYS A 65 5.30 10.60 29.57
C LYS A 65 6.56 9.74 29.51
N GLN A 66 6.85 9.05 30.62
CA GLN A 66 8.03 8.22 30.71
C GLN A 66 7.72 6.81 30.18
N LYS A 67 8.41 6.42 29.12
CA LYS A 67 8.32 5.07 28.54
C LYS A 67 9.64 4.34 28.74
N PRO A 68 9.61 3.04 29.10
CA PRO A 68 10.84 2.25 29.20
C PRO A 68 11.52 2.14 27.85
N ALA A 69 12.82 1.88 27.85
CA ALA A 69 13.58 1.62 26.65
C ALA A 69 12.98 0.47 25.84
N GLY A 70 13.09 0.57 24.53
CA GLY A 70 12.54 -0.41 23.60
C GLY A 70 13.13 -1.81 23.79
N LYS A 71 12.27 -2.84 23.72
CA LYS A 71 12.71 -4.23 23.81
C LYS A 71 12.56 -4.91 22.47
N PHE A 72 13.65 -5.48 21.95
CA PHE A 72 13.63 -6.32 20.75
C PHE A 72 12.76 -7.56 20.99
N LEU A 73 11.84 -7.87 20.07
CA LEU A 73 10.83 -8.94 20.23
C LEU A 73 9.97 -8.82 21.50
N GLY A 74 9.87 -7.63 22.10
CA GLY A 74 9.07 -7.39 23.30
C GLY A 74 9.73 -7.79 24.62
N PHE A 75 10.87 -8.51 24.60
CA PHE A 75 11.53 -9.00 25.80
C PHE A 75 13.06 -8.78 25.87
N PHE A 76 13.75 -8.69 24.73
CA PHE A 76 15.20 -8.51 24.71
C PHE A 76 15.62 -7.02 24.75
N PRO A 77 16.41 -6.56 25.71
CA PRO A 77 16.91 -5.19 25.79
C PRO A 77 18.14 -4.96 24.88
N LEU A 78 18.04 -5.38 23.59
CA LEU A 78 19.16 -5.41 22.65
C LEU A 78 19.82 -4.04 22.49
N TRP A 79 19.04 -2.96 22.44
CA TRP A 79 19.54 -1.62 22.15
C TRP A 79 20.27 -1.02 23.33
N GLN A 80 19.84 -1.35 24.55
CA GLN A 80 20.60 -0.99 25.74
C GLN A 80 21.94 -1.74 25.81
N TRP A 81 21.98 -3.00 25.36
CA TRP A 81 23.25 -3.72 25.27
C TRP A 81 24.16 -3.10 24.21
N VAL A 82 23.63 -2.75 23.02
CA VAL A 82 24.40 -2.04 21.99
C VAL A 82 24.94 -0.72 22.53
N TYR A 83 24.13 0.05 23.22
CA TYR A 83 24.56 1.28 23.87
C TYR A 83 25.66 1.03 24.91
N ASN A 84 25.53 -0.02 25.70
CA ASN A 84 26.52 -0.38 26.72
C ASN A 84 27.88 -0.81 26.17
N TRP A 85 27.98 -1.13 24.87
CA TRP A 85 29.25 -1.37 24.17
C TRP A 85 29.97 -0.08 23.79
N SER A 86 29.28 1.07 23.78
CA SER A 86 29.95 2.36 23.58
C SER A 86 30.83 2.70 24.81
N PRO A 87 31.90 3.51 24.61
CA PRO A 87 32.74 3.97 25.74
C PRO A 87 31.93 4.70 26.81
N ALA A 88 32.41 4.63 28.07
CA ALA A 88 31.89 5.52 29.10
C ALA A 88 32.25 6.94 28.70
N LYS A 89 31.31 7.89 28.90
CA LYS A 89 31.50 9.31 28.54
C LYS A 89 31.80 9.50 27.04
N PHE A 90 31.08 8.76 26.19
CA PHE A 90 31.30 8.81 24.75
C PHE A 90 31.26 10.24 24.18
N ASP A 91 30.34 11.08 24.63
CA ASP A 91 30.22 12.47 24.17
C ASP A 91 31.47 13.28 24.46
N GLU A 92 32.03 13.18 25.67
CA GLU A 92 33.26 13.88 26.05
C GLU A 92 34.47 13.38 25.22
N THR A 93 34.62 12.05 25.10
CA THR A 93 35.68 11.41 24.32
C THR A 93 35.57 11.75 22.84
N PHE A 94 34.36 11.79 22.30
CA PHE A 94 34.08 12.14 20.91
C PHE A 94 34.37 13.61 20.65
N GLN A 95 34.00 14.52 21.55
CA GLN A 95 34.31 15.94 21.44
C GLN A 95 35.81 16.20 21.49
N GLU A 96 36.54 15.52 22.38
CA GLU A 96 37.99 15.65 22.48
C GLU A 96 38.68 15.13 21.21
N TYR A 97 38.31 13.94 20.76
CA TYR A 97 38.79 13.38 19.50
C TYR A 97 38.51 14.30 18.29
N TYR A 98 37.31 14.85 18.25
CA TYR A 98 36.90 15.75 17.17
C TYR A 98 37.71 17.04 17.15
N ARG A 99 38.00 17.59 18.32
CA ARG A 99 38.90 18.77 18.45
C ARG A 99 40.34 18.48 17.99
N GLN A 100 40.78 17.25 18.14
CA GLN A 100 42.10 16.82 17.71
C GLN A 100 42.17 16.43 16.23
N ASP A 101 41.01 16.22 15.56
CA ASP A 101 40.97 15.80 14.16
C ASP A 101 41.43 16.93 13.23
N ALA A 102 42.59 16.74 12.60
CA ALA A 102 43.18 17.69 11.65
C ALA A 102 42.31 17.95 10.41
N SER A 103 41.34 17.10 10.11
CA SER A 103 40.40 17.27 9.01
C SER A 103 39.38 18.39 9.27
N VAL A 104 39.16 18.74 10.54
CA VAL A 104 38.22 19.83 10.92
C VAL A 104 38.98 21.17 10.92
N ARG A 105 38.95 21.83 9.78
CA ARG A 105 39.65 23.13 9.59
C ARG A 105 38.90 24.35 10.11
N ASN A 106 37.65 24.21 10.47
CA ASN A 106 36.80 25.33 10.88
C ASN A 106 36.30 25.17 12.32
N GLN A 107 36.98 25.81 13.28
CA GLN A 107 36.64 25.77 14.69
C GLN A 107 35.24 26.33 14.98
N LYS A 108 34.75 27.34 14.22
CA LYS A 108 33.40 27.88 14.40
C LYS A 108 32.31 26.87 13.99
N LEU A 109 32.57 26.06 12.95
CA LEU A 109 31.66 25.00 12.55
C LEU A 109 31.64 23.90 13.61
N LEU A 110 32.78 23.50 14.14
CA LEU A 110 32.91 22.56 15.24
C LEU A 110 32.11 23.04 16.46
N ASP A 111 32.32 24.26 16.93
CA ASP A 111 31.61 24.81 18.07
C ASP A 111 30.10 24.89 17.82
N SER A 112 29.66 25.19 16.59
CA SER A 112 28.26 25.16 16.22
C SER A 112 27.66 23.76 16.26
N LEU A 113 28.37 22.73 15.81
CA LEU A 113 27.92 21.33 15.83
C LEU A 113 27.86 20.79 17.26
N LEU A 114 28.86 21.14 18.08
CA LEU A 114 28.90 20.74 19.51
C LEU A 114 27.78 21.43 20.30
N THR A 115 27.55 22.73 20.07
CA THR A 115 26.52 23.52 20.78
C THR A 115 25.10 23.07 20.43
N LYS A 116 24.89 22.58 19.22
CA LYS A 116 23.57 22.10 18.75
C LYS A 116 23.31 20.63 19.08
N ASN A 117 24.23 19.98 19.79
CA ASN A 117 24.15 18.53 20.09
C ASN A 117 24.03 17.65 18.81
N ASN A 118 24.44 18.16 17.67
CA ASN A 118 24.36 17.50 16.37
C ASN A 118 25.59 16.59 16.14
N LEU A 119 26.05 15.91 17.18
CA LEU A 119 27.10 14.88 17.07
C LEU A 119 26.71 13.74 16.13
N SER A 120 25.42 13.58 15.87
CA SER A 120 24.90 12.58 14.92
C SER A 120 25.29 12.85 13.46
N GLU A 121 25.57 14.08 13.09
CA GLU A 121 25.93 14.45 11.72
C GLU A 121 27.43 14.32 11.42
N TYR A 122 28.25 14.26 12.46
CA TYR A 122 29.70 14.11 12.25
C TYR A 122 30.10 12.65 12.00
N VAL A 123 30.74 12.40 10.87
CA VAL A 123 31.24 11.10 10.46
C VAL A 123 32.76 11.05 10.62
N GLY A 124 33.26 10.92 11.85
CA GLY A 124 34.68 10.62 12.11
C GLY A 124 34.98 9.17 11.81
N HIS A 125 35.93 8.90 10.92
CA HIS A 125 36.22 7.54 10.44
C HIS A 125 36.82 6.60 11.49
N SER A 126 37.56 7.12 12.49
CA SER A 126 38.24 6.30 13.49
C SER A 126 37.35 5.80 14.63
N LEU A 127 36.27 6.52 14.97
CA LEU A 127 35.33 6.15 16.03
C LEU A 127 34.00 5.65 15.49
N TRP A 128 33.95 5.17 14.25
CA TRP A 128 32.68 4.80 13.61
C TRP A 128 31.92 3.67 14.35
N LYS A 129 32.64 2.71 14.95
CA LYS A 129 32.03 1.61 15.72
C LYS A 129 31.40 2.12 17.02
N GLU A 130 32.17 2.89 17.75
CA GLU A 130 31.75 3.48 19.03
C GLU A 130 30.56 4.42 18.80
N ARG A 131 30.61 5.21 17.75
CA ARG A 131 29.51 6.06 17.32
C ARG A 131 28.31 5.23 16.91
N LEU A 132 28.50 4.12 16.16
CA LEU A 132 27.41 3.22 15.79
C LEU A 132 26.73 2.65 17.06
N TYR A 133 27.51 2.21 18.03
CA TYR A 133 26.97 1.70 19.30
C TYR A 133 26.22 2.79 20.09
N TYR A 134 26.75 4.00 20.11
CA TYR A 134 26.13 5.12 20.80
C TYR A 134 24.87 5.61 20.07
N SER A 135 24.91 5.77 18.76
CA SER A 135 23.81 6.33 17.98
C SER A 135 22.70 5.34 17.67
N GLN A 136 23.02 4.05 17.54
CA GLN A 136 22.04 3.00 17.32
C GLN A 136 21.59 2.33 18.61
N GLY A 137 22.41 2.46 19.67
CA GLY A 137 22.03 2.02 21.01
C GLY A 137 21.02 2.98 21.63
N GLU A 138 20.26 2.48 22.59
CA GLU A 138 19.32 3.26 23.40
C GLU A 138 19.91 3.46 24.80
N ALA A 139 20.11 4.73 25.18
CA ALA A 139 20.60 5.07 26.51
C ALA A 139 19.65 4.53 27.61
N PRO A 140 20.16 4.19 28.80
CA PRO A 140 19.30 3.77 29.89
C PRO A 140 18.34 4.90 30.25
N VAL A 141 17.06 4.62 30.19
CA VAL A 141 16.03 5.55 30.67
C VAL A 141 16.04 5.46 32.19
N LEU A 142 16.40 6.55 32.86
CA LEU A 142 16.43 6.63 34.33
C LEU A 142 15.05 6.97 34.86
N LEU A 143 14.72 6.46 36.06
CA LEU A 143 13.45 6.78 36.73
C LEU A 143 13.36 8.28 37.00
N ASP A 144 12.33 8.93 36.51
CA ASP A 144 11.98 10.33 36.72
C ASP A 144 10.62 10.38 37.44
N GLU A 145 10.69 10.69 38.74
CA GLU A 145 9.49 10.73 39.59
C GLU A 145 8.56 11.88 39.19
N GLN A 146 9.10 13.05 38.74
CA GLN A 146 8.28 14.18 38.32
C GLN A 146 7.49 13.85 37.03
N GLN A 147 8.12 13.16 36.09
CA GLN A 147 7.41 12.70 34.89
C GLN A 147 6.35 11.64 35.21
N SER A 148 6.60 10.81 36.24
CA SER A 148 5.64 9.80 36.71
C SER A 148 4.42 10.47 37.35
N GLU A 149 4.60 11.48 38.17
CA GLU A 149 3.49 12.26 38.73
C GLU A 149 2.69 13.02 37.68
N PHE A 150 3.39 13.60 36.70
CA PHE A 150 2.73 14.25 35.59
C PHE A 150 1.90 13.24 34.77
N SER A 151 2.41 12.04 34.60
CA SER A 151 1.70 10.95 33.92
C SER A 151 0.44 10.52 34.68
N ALA A 152 0.48 10.51 36.03
CA ALA A 152 -0.70 10.23 36.83
C ALA A 152 -1.79 11.29 36.66
N LYS A 153 -1.42 12.56 36.52
CA LYS A 153 -2.37 13.66 36.19
C LYS A 153 -2.99 13.46 34.80
N ASN A 154 -2.19 13.05 33.82
CA ASN A 154 -2.70 12.76 32.47
C ASN A 154 -3.66 11.57 32.45
N LEU A 155 -3.35 10.51 33.19
CA LEU A 155 -4.22 9.35 33.36
C LEU A 155 -5.53 9.73 34.04
N ASN A 156 -5.45 10.54 35.09
CA ASN A 156 -6.64 11.01 35.79
C ASN A 156 -7.53 11.85 34.86
N ARG A 157 -6.92 12.74 34.07
CA ARG A 157 -7.65 13.52 33.04
C ARG A 157 -8.32 12.59 32.01
N LEU A 158 -7.62 11.56 31.51
CA LEU A 158 -8.23 10.56 30.62
C LEU A 158 -9.48 9.92 31.26
N PHE A 159 -9.42 9.59 32.53
CA PHE A 159 -10.57 8.98 33.20
C PHE A 159 -11.71 9.98 33.41
N HIS A 160 -11.41 11.24 33.72
CA HIS A 160 -12.41 12.32 33.73
C HIS A 160 -13.06 12.48 32.36
N ASP A 161 -12.27 12.46 31.28
CA ASP A 161 -12.79 12.54 29.91
C ASP A 161 -13.71 11.36 29.55
N LYS A 162 -13.63 10.25 30.31
CA LYS A 162 -14.51 9.07 30.19
C LYS A 162 -15.63 9.02 31.24
N GLY A 163 -15.80 10.10 32.01
CA GLY A 163 -16.89 10.27 32.96
C GLY A 163 -16.63 9.72 34.39
N TYR A 164 -15.38 9.37 34.69
CA TYR A 164 -14.97 8.95 36.03
C TYR A 164 -14.39 10.13 36.82
N PHE A 165 -15.27 11.08 37.21
CA PHE A 165 -14.83 12.34 37.84
C PHE A 165 -14.21 12.16 39.25
N ASP A 166 -14.54 11.07 39.93
CA ASP A 166 -13.95 10.73 41.22
C ASP A 166 -12.68 9.89 41.11
N SER A 167 -12.18 9.68 39.88
CA SER A 167 -10.99 8.86 39.70
C SER A 167 -9.77 9.43 40.42
N LYS A 168 -8.96 8.54 40.98
CA LYS A 168 -7.68 8.87 41.63
C LYS A 168 -6.60 7.93 41.12
N VAL A 169 -5.49 8.51 40.71
CA VAL A 169 -4.30 7.76 40.31
C VAL A 169 -3.18 8.10 41.29
N ALA A 170 -2.80 7.15 42.12
CA ALA A 170 -1.65 7.25 42.99
C ALA A 170 -0.42 6.65 42.29
N VAL A 171 0.75 7.22 42.60
CA VAL A 171 2.03 6.74 42.06
C VAL A 171 2.84 6.13 43.18
N SER A 172 3.38 4.97 42.91
CA SER A 172 4.36 4.33 43.78
C SER A 172 5.48 3.71 42.97
N TYR A 173 6.60 3.41 43.59
CA TYR A 173 7.80 2.93 42.94
C TYR A 173 8.29 1.65 43.56
N ASP A 174 8.53 0.64 42.74
CA ASP A 174 9.21 -0.58 43.12
C ASP A 174 10.68 -0.48 42.68
N LYS A 175 11.58 -0.26 43.69
CA LYS A 175 13.01 0.02 43.47
C LYS A 175 13.85 -1.15 43.93
N ASP A 176 14.49 -1.86 43.02
CA ASP A 176 15.49 -2.90 43.33
C ASP A 176 16.89 -2.27 43.35
N SER A 177 17.43 -2.05 44.55
CA SER A 177 18.75 -1.44 44.71
C SER A 177 19.90 -2.33 44.28
N VAL A 178 19.73 -3.66 44.33
CA VAL A 178 20.75 -4.63 43.90
C VAL A 178 20.86 -4.70 42.41
N ALA A 179 19.71 -4.79 41.73
CA ALA A 179 19.66 -4.81 40.26
C ALA A 179 19.73 -3.41 39.64
N LYS A 180 19.70 -2.32 40.43
CA LYS A 180 19.59 -0.93 39.98
C LYS A 180 18.43 -0.72 38.99
N LYS A 181 17.25 -1.28 39.27
CA LYS A 181 16.06 -1.19 38.40
C LYS A 181 14.89 -0.64 39.18
N ALA A 182 13.99 0.05 38.47
CA ALA A 182 12.75 0.49 39.08
C ALA A 182 11.55 0.33 38.12
N GLU A 183 10.41 0.04 38.72
CA GLU A 183 9.10 0.07 38.06
C GLU A 183 8.27 1.21 38.65
N THR A 184 7.52 1.93 37.81
CA THR A 184 6.49 2.85 38.25
C THR A 184 5.16 2.13 38.30
N ILE A 185 4.48 2.22 39.43
CA ILE A 185 3.18 1.62 39.70
C ILE A 185 2.15 2.74 39.77
N TYR A 186 1.16 2.70 38.91
CA TYR A 186 -0.01 3.57 38.91
C TYR A 186 -1.18 2.80 39.50
N ASP A 187 -1.55 3.13 40.74
CA ASP A 187 -2.71 2.56 41.44
C ASP A 187 -3.95 3.37 41.08
N ILE A 188 -4.84 2.75 40.30
CA ILE A 188 -5.99 3.40 39.67
C ILE A 188 -7.28 3.02 40.40
N LYS A 189 -7.94 4.02 40.97
CA LYS A 189 -9.30 3.93 41.49
C LYS A 189 -10.21 4.77 40.59
N LEU A 190 -11.10 4.13 39.87
CA LEU A 190 -11.96 4.81 38.90
C LEU A 190 -13.17 5.49 39.58
N GLY A 191 -13.74 4.86 40.59
CA GLY A 191 -15.04 5.25 41.12
C GLY A 191 -16.19 4.87 40.18
N GLU A 192 -17.38 5.44 40.41
CA GLU A 192 -18.53 5.20 39.59
C GLU A 192 -18.57 6.18 38.39
N PRO A 193 -18.95 5.73 37.20
CA PRO A 193 -19.06 6.60 36.04
C PRO A 193 -20.29 7.50 36.14
N SER A 194 -20.20 8.68 35.56
CA SER A 194 -21.33 9.60 35.43
C SER A 194 -22.04 9.41 34.10
N TYR A 195 -23.37 9.58 34.11
CA TYR A 195 -24.24 9.36 32.96
C TYR A 195 -24.99 10.65 32.63
N ILE A 196 -25.28 10.86 31.36
CA ILE A 196 -26.14 11.94 30.89
C ILE A 196 -27.58 11.64 31.31
N GLU A 197 -28.21 12.51 32.10
CA GLU A 197 -29.59 12.42 32.51
C GLU A 197 -30.48 13.11 31.49
N THR A 198 -30.14 14.37 31.15
CA THR A 198 -30.86 15.15 30.15
C THR A 198 -29.83 15.72 29.14
N TYR A 199 -30.31 15.89 27.93
CA TYR A 199 -29.59 16.60 26.90
C TYR A 199 -30.49 17.67 26.30
N ASP A 200 -30.26 18.91 26.63
CA ASP A 200 -31.00 20.06 26.20
C ASP A 200 -30.20 20.95 25.25
N GLN A 201 -30.88 21.76 24.46
CA GLN A 201 -30.29 22.70 23.50
C GLN A 201 -30.83 24.08 23.75
N LYS A 202 -29.97 25.07 23.86
CA LYS A 202 -30.28 26.51 23.91
C LYS A 202 -29.61 27.18 22.73
N ILE A 203 -30.42 27.62 21.79
CA ILE A 203 -29.95 28.17 20.52
C ILE A 203 -30.59 29.55 20.37
N SER A 204 -29.76 30.60 20.29
CA SER A 204 -30.23 31.97 20.16
C SER A 204 -30.78 32.31 18.77
N ASP A 205 -30.35 31.56 17.72
CA ASP A 205 -30.80 31.80 16.34
C ASP A 205 -31.92 30.82 15.97
N GLN A 206 -33.15 31.37 15.76
CA GLN A 206 -34.32 30.59 15.45
C GLN A 206 -34.17 29.69 14.19
N LYS A 207 -33.44 30.14 13.15
CA LYS A 207 -33.25 29.36 11.92
C LYS A 207 -32.34 28.16 12.16
N ILE A 208 -31.32 28.33 13.00
CA ILE A 208 -30.44 27.24 13.42
C ILE A 208 -31.20 26.26 14.29
N GLU A 209 -32.03 26.75 15.22
CA GLU A 209 -32.88 25.92 16.08
C GLU A 209 -33.85 25.07 15.25
N GLU A 210 -34.59 25.69 14.34
CA GLU A 210 -35.51 24.98 13.43
C GLU A 210 -34.78 23.92 12.61
N TYR A 211 -33.59 24.22 12.13
CA TYR A 211 -32.78 23.28 11.34
C TYR A 211 -32.25 22.11 12.18
N LEU A 212 -31.71 22.36 13.36
CA LEU A 212 -31.24 21.30 14.24
C LEU A 212 -32.39 20.45 14.80
N ASN A 213 -33.60 20.97 14.89
CA ASN A 213 -34.80 20.23 15.19
C ASN A 213 -35.39 19.44 14.02
N SER A 214 -34.86 19.60 12.80
CA SER A 214 -35.26 18.81 11.63
C SER A 214 -34.82 17.34 11.73
N PRO A 215 -35.41 16.40 10.94
CA PRO A 215 -34.99 15.00 10.95
C PRO A 215 -33.48 14.75 10.72
N ILE A 216 -32.83 15.64 10.00
CA ILE A 216 -31.38 15.56 9.75
C ILE A 216 -30.59 16.14 10.92
N GLY A 217 -31.01 17.26 11.49
CA GLY A 217 -30.34 17.92 12.60
C GLY A 217 -30.46 17.15 13.91
N LYS A 218 -31.62 16.49 14.16
CA LYS A 218 -31.87 15.69 15.37
C LYS A 218 -31.01 14.44 15.55
N GLN A 219 -30.20 14.05 14.57
CA GLN A 219 -29.30 12.90 14.68
C GLN A 219 -28.09 13.24 15.56
N THR A 220 -28.31 13.43 16.86
CA THR A 220 -27.24 13.66 17.83
C THR A 220 -26.54 12.34 18.17
N VAL A 221 -25.26 12.44 18.55
CA VAL A 221 -24.47 11.32 19.10
C VAL A 221 -24.50 11.27 20.64
N LEU A 222 -25.15 12.27 21.28
CA LEU A 222 -25.33 12.38 22.71
C LEU A 222 -26.75 12.01 23.08
N HIS A 223 -26.93 10.99 23.93
CA HIS A 223 -28.26 10.52 24.35
C HIS A 223 -28.37 10.43 25.87
N ALA A 224 -29.55 10.69 26.40
CA ALA A 224 -29.87 10.43 27.79
C ALA A 224 -29.62 8.93 28.11
N GLY A 225 -29.00 8.64 29.24
CA GLY A 225 -28.55 7.30 29.62
C GLY A 225 -27.15 6.91 29.13
N ASP A 226 -26.54 7.66 28.22
CA ASP A 226 -25.15 7.42 27.82
C ASP A 226 -24.18 7.77 28.96
N GLN A 227 -23.11 6.98 29.11
CA GLN A 227 -21.99 7.37 29.97
C GLN A 227 -21.33 8.61 29.38
N TYR A 228 -20.99 9.58 30.27
CA TYR A 228 -20.22 10.76 29.85
C TYR A 228 -18.91 10.32 29.18
N ASN A 229 -18.67 10.87 28.00
CA ASN A 229 -17.45 10.62 27.23
C ASN A 229 -17.12 11.84 26.39
N PHE A 230 -16.06 12.55 26.72
CA PHE A 230 -15.62 13.79 26.04
C PHE A 230 -15.43 13.59 24.52
N ASP A 231 -14.94 12.42 24.10
CA ASP A 231 -14.80 12.14 22.64
C ASP A 231 -16.16 12.28 21.91
N LYS A 232 -17.29 11.94 22.56
CA LYS A 232 -18.63 12.09 21.97
C LYS A 232 -19.09 13.56 21.88
N PHE A 233 -18.66 14.38 22.81
CA PHE A 233 -18.93 15.83 22.75
C PHE A 233 -18.17 16.48 21.60
N GLU A 234 -16.91 16.11 21.41
CA GLU A 234 -16.13 16.56 20.25
C GLU A 234 -16.77 16.07 18.93
N GLU A 235 -17.22 14.83 18.88
CA GLU A 235 -17.91 14.28 17.71
C GLU A 235 -19.21 15.03 17.41
N GLU A 236 -20.01 15.33 18.44
CA GLU A 236 -21.24 16.13 18.29
C GLU A 236 -20.95 17.56 17.84
N ARG A 237 -19.94 18.20 18.41
CA ARG A 237 -19.47 19.50 18.02
C ARG A 237 -19.05 19.55 16.55
N ASP A 238 -18.19 18.62 16.13
CA ASP A 238 -17.76 18.47 14.73
C ASP A 238 -18.95 18.25 13.80
N ARG A 239 -19.94 17.46 14.23
CA ARG A 239 -21.16 17.20 13.46
C ARG A 239 -21.97 18.48 13.23
N ILE A 240 -22.16 19.25 14.28
CA ILE A 240 -22.96 20.51 14.22
C ILE A 240 -22.23 21.53 13.36
N ILE A 241 -20.91 21.70 13.55
CA ILE A 241 -20.09 22.61 12.74
C ILE A 241 -20.18 22.23 11.25
N ASP A 242 -20.02 20.95 10.92
CA ASP A 242 -20.15 20.47 9.53
C ASP A 242 -21.54 20.72 8.96
N LEU A 243 -22.59 20.48 9.75
CA LEU A 243 -23.97 20.75 9.35
C LEU A 243 -24.18 22.24 9.03
N LEU A 244 -23.80 23.15 9.94
CA LEU A 244 -24.03 24.58 9.81
C LEU A 244 -23.17 25.20 8.71
N LYS A 245 -21.88 24.86 8.62
CA LYS A 245 -20.99 25.31 7.53
C LYS A 245 -21.47 24.83 6.15
N ASN A 246 -22.18 23.71 6.09
CA ASN A 246 -22.79 23.26 4.84
C ASN A 246 -24.20 23.84 4.58
N ARG A 247 -24.71 24.72 5.47
CA ARG A 247 -25.96 25.45 5.36
C ARG A 247 -25.81 26.96 5.23
N GLY A 248 -24.59 27.40 4.91
CA GLY A 248 -24.32 28.81 4.64
C GLY A 248 -23.65 29.58 5.75
N TYR A 249 -23.50 29.01 6.92
CA TYR A 249 -22.91 29.72 8.07
C TYR A 249 -21.37 29.68 8.00
N TYR A 250 -20.80 30.52 7.11
CA TYR A 250 -19.38 30.56 6.84
C TYR A 250 -18.54 30.91 8.06
N ASP A 251 -18.99 31.92 8.83
CA ASP A 251 -18.30 32.42 10.02
C ASP A 251 -18.48 31.55 11.26
N PHE A 252 -19.33 30.50 11.20
CA PHE A 252 -19.52 29.62 12.33
C PHE A 252 -18.21 28.93 12.70
N ASN A 253 -17.72 29.16 13.92
CA ASN A 253 -16.35 28.90 14.31
C ASN A 253 -16.23 27.63 15.17
N ASP A 254 -15.07 26.97 15.08
CA ASP A 254 -14.67 25.84 15.93
C ASP A 254 -13.85 26.26 17.17
N SER A 255 -13.66 27.56 17.40
CA SER A 255 -12.92 28.09 18.55
C SER A 255 -13.58 27.84 19.92
N GLY A 256 -14.81 27.33 19.94
CA GLY A 256 -15.59 27.08 21.14
C GLY A 256 -16.39 28.29 21.63
N GLU A 257 -16.32 29.40 20.89
CA GLU A 257 -17.06 30.65 21.24
C GLU A 257 -18.52 30.58 20.77
N ASP A 258 -18.74 30.03 19.55
CA ASP A 258 -20.08 29.93 18.94
C ASP A 258 -20.85 28.70 19.39
N LEU A 259 -20.17 27.62 19.83
CA LEU A 259 -20.74 26.34 20.23
C LEU A 259 -19.99 25.78 21.42
N TYR A 260 -20.66 25.63 22.55
CA TYR A 260 -20.11 25.00 23.74
C TYR A 260 -21.13 24.14 24.48
N PHE A 261 -20.63 23.29 25.36
CA PHE A 261 -21.46 22.41 26.19
C PHE A 261 -21.22 22.74 27.67
N GLU A 262 -22.28 22.85 28.42
CA GLU A 262 -22.24 22.89 29.87
C GLU A 262 -22.78 21.56 30.42
N ALA A 263 -22.03 20.97 31.35
CA ALA A 263 -22.44 19.77 32.07
C ALA A 263 -22.43 20.06 33.58
N ASP A 264 -23.57 19.96 34.24
CA ASP A 264 -23.66 20.10 35.68
C ASP A 264 -23.07 18.86 36.36
N THR A 265 -21.88 18.97 36.91
CA THR A 265 -21.14 17.91 37.59
C THR A 265 -21.37 17.90 39.10
N LEU A 266 -22.13 18.86 39.67
CA LEU A 266 -22.34 19.03 41.10
C LEU A 266 -23.43 18.14 41.65
N LYS A 267 -24.23 17.49 40.81
CA LYS A 267 -25.27 16.54 41.25
C LYS A 267 -24.66 15.32 41.93
N SER A 268 -25.12 15.00 43.14
CA SER A 268 -24.58 13.92 43.96
C SER A 268 -24.84 12.51 43.44
N ASN A 269 -25.73 12.35 42.45
CA ASN A 269 -26.23 11.06 41.97
C ASN A 269 -25.49 10.50 40.74
N LYS A 270 -24.36 11.07 40.36
CA LYS A 270 -23.62 10.71 39.12
C LYS A 270 -24.44 10.88 37.82
N ARG A 271 -25.42 11.76 37.86
CA ARG A 271 -26.26 12.13 36.73
C ARG A 271 -25.94 13.57 36.32
N LEU A 272 -25.77 13.78 35.03
CA LEU A 272 -25.37 15.06 34.45
C LEU A 272 -26.50 15.61 33.60
N ASP A 273 -26.90 16.84 33.84
CA ASP A 273 -27.69 17.60 32.88
C ASP A 273 -26.73 18.30 31.93
N VAL A 274 -26.86 17.99 30.67
CA VAL A 274 -26.01 18.57 29.61
C VAL A 274 -26.83 19.53 28.80
N THR A 275 -26.35 20.75 28.69
CA THR A 275 -26.96 21.78 27.82
C THR A 275 -25.95 22.21 26.76
N MET A 276 -26.34 22.12 25.49
CA MET A 276 -25.61 22.67 24.36
C MET A 276 -26.06 24.09 24.12
N PHE A 277 -25.12 24.99 23.99
CA PHE A 277 -25.36 26.41 23.67
C PHE A 277 -24.83 26.72 22.27
N ILE A 278 -25.64 27.46 21.49
CA ILE A 278 -25.22 28.05 20.23
C ILE A 278 -25.60 29.52 20.28
N ASP A 279 -24.61 30.38 20.55
CA ASP A 279 -24.79 31.80 20.74
C ASP A 279 -23.67 32.56 20.04
N LYS A 280 -24.02 33.64 19.35
CA LYS A 280 -23.04 34.55 18.76
C LYS A 280 -22.90 35.80 19.60
N TYR A 281 -21.84 35.89 20.36
CA TYR A 281 -21.51 37.07 21.13
C TYR A 281 -20.63 38.01 20.31
N ILE A 282 -21.02 39.32 20.29
CA ILE A 282 -20.17 40.38 19.78
C ILE A 282 -19.71 41.22 21.00
N GLN A 283 -18.44 41.14 21.31
CA GLN A 283 -17.81 41.96 22.32
C GLN A 283 -17.61 43.37 21.74
N ASP A 284 -18.55 44.26 22.00
CA ASP A 284 -18.39 45.70 21.66
C ASP A 284 -17.84 46.39 22.90
N SER A 285 -16.66 46.99 22.79
CA SER A 285 -15.99 47.73 23.87
C SER A 285 -16.78 48.95 24.38
N LEU A 286 -17.90 49.28 23.77
CA LEU A 286 -18.73 50.43 24.10
C LEU A 286 -20.18 50.10 24.49
N LYS A 287 -20.61 48.83 24.41
CA LYS A 287 -21.98 48.41 24.74
C LYS A 287 -22.02 47.00 25.34
N THR A 288 -23.01 46.76 26.19
CA THR A 288 -23.39 45.47 26.75
C THR A 288 -23.31 44.33 25.67
N ASP A 289 -22.76 43.19 26.06
CA ASP A 289 -22.76 41.96 25.26
C ASP A 289 -24.13 41.76 24.63
N SER A 290 -24.18 41.72 23.27
CA SER A 290 -25.43 41.50 22.55
C SER A 290 -25.37 40.23 21.74
N ILE A 291 -26.38 39.39 21.88
CA ILE A 291 -26.56 38.17 21.05
C ILE A 291 -27.07 38.61 19.69
N THR A 292 -26.39 38.26 18.64
CA THR A 292 -26.78 38.56 17.25
C THR A 292 -27.02 37.28 16.46
N PRO A 293 -27.96 37.30 15.48
CA PRO A 293 -28.18 36.08 14.64
C PRO A 293 -26.98 35.80 13.76
N PHE A 294 -26.79 34.55 13.44
CA PHE A 294 -25.76 34.09 12.51
C PHE A 294 -26.13 34.44 11.06
N THR A 295 -25.15 34.90 10.29
CA THR A 295 -25.34 35.27 8.89
C THR A 295 -25.18 34.06 7.97
N GLN A 296 -26.15 33.86 7.08
CA GLN A 296 -26.01 32.90 5.98
C GLN A 296 -25.38 33.57 4.77
N TYR A 297 -24.34 32.99 4.25
CA TYR A 297 -23.58 33.51 3.12
C TYR A 297 -23.90 32.78 1.82
N ARG A 298 -23.82 33.50 0.71
CA ARG A 298 -23.88 32.96 -0.66
C ARG A 298 -22.59 33.35 -1.40
N PHE A 299 -22.17 32.51 -2.33
CA PHE A 299 -21.09 32.86 -3.21
C PHE A 299 -21.51 33.97 -4.15
N GLY A 300 -20.71 35.04 -4.23
CA GLY A 300 -20.84 36.17 -5.13
C GLY A 300 -20.08 35.94 -6.43
N LYS A 301 -19.33 36.95 -6.84
CA LYS A 301 -18.46 36.89 -8.02
C LYS A 301 -17.30 35.89 -7.76
N ILE A 302 -16.98 35.09 -8.76
CA ILE A 302 -15.82 34.20 -8.73
C ILE A 302 -14.89 34.63 -9.85
N ASN A 303 -13.75 35.22 -9.47
CA ASN A 303 -12.72 35.71 -10.38
C ASN A 303 -11.55 34.72 -10.39
N ILE A 304 -11.13 34.35 -11.56
CA ILE A 304 -10.04 33.37 -11.79
C ILE A 304 -8.93 34.10 -12.52
N TYR A 305 -7.87 34.49 -11.82
CA TYR A 305 -6.67 35.09 -12.41
C TYR A 305 -5.79 33.95 -12.94
N ALA A 306 -5.84 33.74 -14.25
CA ALA A 306 -5.32 32.53 -14.91
C ALA A 306 -3.79 32.49 -15.02
N ASP A 307 -3.12 33.66 -14.96
CA ASP A 307 -1.69 33.83 -15.19
C ASP A 307 -1.03 34.84 -14.23
N SER A 308 -1.66 35.12 -13.09
CA SER A 308 -1.15 36.04 -12.06
C SER A 308 -1.00 35.35 -10.69
N ARG A 309 -0.04 35.85 -9.89
CA ARG A 309 0.19 35.39 -8.50
C ARG A 309 -0.63 36.13 -7.46
N SER A 310 -1.10 37.32 -7.82
CA SER A 310 -1.83 38.26 -6.95
C SER A 310 -2.70 39.17 -7.79
N PHE A 311 -3.42 40.10 -7.16
CA PHE A 311 -4.10 41.19 -7.85
C PHE A 311 -3.13 41.97 -8.71
N VAL A 312 -3.63 42.48 -9.83
CA VAL A 312 -2.88 43.33 -10.77
C VAL A 312 -3.24 44.75 -10.48
N ASP A 313 -2.26 45.64 -10.42
CA ASP A 313 -2.45 47.05 -10.05
C ASP A 313 -3.40 47.83 -10.99
N ASP A 314 -3.47 47.41 -12.26
CA ASP A 314 -4.35 48.00 -13.28
C ASP A 314 -5.25 46.94 -13.90
N GLU A 315 -6.42 46.78 -13.33
CA GLU A 315 -7.42 45.83 -13.80
C GLU A 315 -7.96 46.15 -15.21
N SER A 316 -7.81 47.37 -15.70
CA SER A 316 -8.26 47.76 -17.04
C SER A 316 -7.46 47.10 -18.17
N LYS A 317 -6.27 46.58 -17.87
CA LYS A 317 -5.39 45.85 -18.81
C LYS A 317 -5.66 44.37 -18.87
N LEU A 318 -6.55 43.83 -18.01
CA LEU A 318 -6.87 42.44 -17.99
C LEU A 318 -7.81 42.08 -19.15
N ILE A 319 -7.47 41.00 -19.84
CA ILE A 319 -8.38 40.37 -20.81
C ILE A 319 -9.38 39.53 -20.00
N LYS A 320 -10.66 39.90 -20.04
CA LYS A 320 -11.72 39.25 -19.32
C LYS A 320 -12.53 38.35 -20.24
N GLU A 321 -12.64 37.06 -19.91
CA GLU A 321 -13.53 36.08 -20.53
C GLU A 321 -14.56 35.59 -19.52
N GLU A 322 -15.84 35.65 -19.85
CA GLU A 322 -16.91 35.07 -19.04
C GLU A 322 -17.23 33.66 -19.55
N TYR A 323 -17.19 32.68 -18.65
CA TYR A 323 -17.53 31.30 -18.98
C TYR A 323 -18.31 30.63 -17.84
N LYS A 324 -19.56 30.23 -18.11
CA LYS A 324 -20.46 29.56 -17.13
C LYS A 324 -20.55 30.27 -15.78
N ASP A 325 -20.82 31.55 -15.77
CA ASP A 325 -20.93 32.43 -14.57
C ASP A 325 -19.60 32.71 -13.84
N TYR A 326 -18.44 32.32 -14.41
CA TYR A 326 -17.11 32.66 -13.88
C TYR A 326 -16.44 33.76 -14.71
N ASN A 327 -15.70 34.62 -14.05
CA ASN A 327 -14.81 35.57 -14.69
C ASN A 327 -13.42 34.98 -14.78
N VAL A 328 -12.90 34.76 -15.97
CA VAL A 328 -11.50 34.34 -16.16
C VAL A 328 -10.70 35.54 -16.69
N LEU A 329 -9.65 35.89 -15.96
CA LEU A 329 -8.87 37.12 -16.16
C LEU A 329 -7.44 36.74 -16.55
N TYR A 330 -6.95 37.33 -17.64
CA TYR A 330 -5.62 37.09 -18.18
C TYR A 330 -4.84 38.38 -18.25
N THR A 331 -3.55 38.37 -17.94
CA THR A 331 -2.62 39.47 -18.10
C THR A 331 -2.03 39.56 -19.50
N LYS A 332 -2.10 38.48 -20.26
CA LYS A 332 -1.60 38.33 -21.64
C LYS A 332 -2.57 37.46 -22.45
N GLU A 333 -2.31 37.30 -23.73
CA GLU A 333 -3.09 36.40 -24.63
C GLU A 333 -3.30 35.03 -23.97
N PRO A 334 -4.55 34.51 -23.95
CA PRO A 334 -4.90 33.26 -23.26
C PRO A 334 -4.16 32.04 -23.81
N GLU A 335 -3.32 31.40 -22.99
CA GLU A 335 -2.67 30.12 -23.32
C GLU A 335 -3.61 28.92 -23.08
N TYR A 336 -4.55 29.05 -22.15
CA TYR A 336 -5.49 28.02 -21.74
C TYR A 336 -6.92 28.49 -21.97
N ARG A 337 -7.76 27.60 -22.45
CA ARG A 337 -9.20 27.86 -22.58
C ARG A 337 -9.84 28.01 -21.19
N PRO A 338 -10.83 28.90 -21.00
CA PRO A 338 -11.49 29.11 -19.71
C PRO A 338 -12.01 27.82 -19.06
N ARG A 339 -12.49 26.89 -19.87
CA ARG A 339 -12.97 25.58 -19.39
C ARG A 339 -11.93 24.83 -18.54
N TYR A 340 -10.65 24.93 -18.87
CA TYR A 340 -9.59 24.24 -18.14
C TYR A 340 -9.57 24.63 -16.65
N PHE A 341 -9.79 25.89 -16.33
CA PHE A 341 -9.86 26.39 -14.95
C PHE A 341 -11.21 26.08 -14.32
N THR A 342 -12.31 26.42 -15.02
CA THR A 342 -13.67 26.41 -14.45
C THR A 342 -14.19 25.01 -14.17
N ASP A 343 -13.74 23.98 -14.89
CA ASP A 343 -14.13 22.57 -14.62
C ASP A 343 -13.69 22.07 -13.24
N ALA A 344 -12.67 22.72 -12.61
CA ALA A 344 -12.25 22.40 -11.26
C ALA A 344 -13.22 22.93 -10.17
N PHE A 345 -14.06 23.92 -10.51
CA PHE A 345 -14.91 24.60 -9.55
C PHE A 345 -16.23 23.86 -9.34
N VAL A 346 -16.51 23.52 -8.09
CA VAL A 346 -17.80 22.99 -7.63
C VAL A 346 -18.69 24.13 -7.12
N ILE A 347 -18.09 25.16 -6.54
CA ILE A 347 -18.78 26.39 -6.10
C ILE A 347 -19.26 27.19 -7.32
N ARG A 348 -20.43 27.81 -7.24
CA ARG A 348 -21.01 28.66 -8.29
C ARG A 348 -21.55 29.95 -7.72
N PRO A 349 -21.51 31.05 -8.47
CA PRO A 349 -22.17 32.31 -8.07
C PRO A 349 -23.65 32.11 -7.71
N GLY A 350 -24.14 32.84 -6.71
CA GLY A 350 -25.52 32.77 -6.22
C GLY A 350 -25.86 31.58 -5.34
N GLN A 351 -25.05 30.54 -5.31
CA GLN A 351 -25.27 29.36 -4.46
C GLN A 351 -25.01 29.65 -2.99
N LEU A 352 -25.80 29.03 -2.11
CA LEU A 352 -25.55 29.07 -0.68
C LEU A 352 -24.17 28.46 -0.40
N TYR A 353 -23.40 29.08 0.51
CA TYR A 353 -22.09 28.58 0.92
C TYR A 353 -22.22 27.15 1.47
N ARG A 354 -21.30 26.30 1.05
CA ARG A 354 -21.12 24.93 1.58
C ARG A 354 -19.65 24.62 1.67
N GLN A 355 -19.15 24.38 2.88
CA GLN A 355 -17.74 24.09 3.12
C GLN A 355 -17.24 22.89 2.30
N ARG A 356 -18.07 21.86 2.14
CA ARG A 356 -17.73 20.68 1.32
C ARG A 356 -17.48 21.03 -0.13
N GLN A 357 -18.20 21.99 -0.69
CA GLN A 357 -17.99 22.44 -2.08
C GLN A 357 -16.71 23.26 -2.21
N GLU A 358 -16.39 24.12 -1.23
CA GLU A 358 -15.13 24.85 -1.18
C GLU A 358 -13.94 23.89 -1.12
N ILE A 359 -13.94 22.95 -0.16
CA ILE A 359 -12.90 21.94 -0.01
C ILE A 359 -12.75 21.11 -1.29
N GLN A 360 -13.86 20.72 -1.91
CA GLN A 360 -13.82 19.94 -3.14
C GLN A 360 -13.27 20.77 -4.32
N THR A 361 -13.61 22.07 -4.41
CA THR A 361 -13.04 22.98 -5.41
C THR A 361 -11.52 23.07 -5.23
N LYS A 362 -11.03 23.36 -4.02
CA LYS A 362 -9.59 23.40 -3.73
C LYS A 362 -8.90 22.09 -4.10
N ARG A 363 -9.50 20.95 -3.77
CA ARG A 363 -8.96 19.63 -4.11
C ARG A 363 -8.89 19.39 -5.61
N ASN A 364 -9.93 19.76 -6.35
CA ASN A 364 -9.94 19.64 -7.82
C ASN A 364 -8.88 20.53 -8.46
N ILE A 365 -8.68 21.73 -7.92
CA ILE A 365 -7.63 22.65 -8.36
C ILE A 365 -6.24 22.03 -8.16
N PHE A 366 -5.96 21.48 -6.96
CA PHE A 366 -4.67 20.83 -6.68
C PHE A 366 -4.35 19.63 -7.58
N LYS A 367 -5.37 18.99 -8.17
CA LYS A 367 -5.19 17.92 -9.15
C LYS A 367 -4.81 18.40 -10.54
N LYS A 368 -4.95 19.71 -10.86
CA LYS A 368 -4.56 20.26 -12.16
C LYS A 368 -3.04 20.26 -12.34
N GLU A 369 -2.54 19.43 -13.26
CA GLU A 369 -1.10 19.21 -13.43
C GLU A 369 -0.35 20.40 -14.02
N ASN A 370 -1.03 21.27 -14.81
CA ASN A 370 -0.37 22.29 -15.64
C ASN A 370 -0.31 23.67 -15.03
N ILE A 371 -0.88 23.87 -13.83
CA ILE A 371 -0.95 25.17 -13.17
C ILE A 371 -0.46 25.07 -11.74
N ASN A 372 0.02 26.19 -11.19
CA ASN A 372 0.31 26.37 -9.79
C ASN A 372 -0.75 27.26 -9.16
N LEU A 373 -1.33 26.86 -8.05
CA LEU A 373 -2.22 27.68 -7.24
C LEU A 373 -1.37 28.56 -6.32
N HIS A 374 -1.56 29.89 -6.37
CA HIS A 374 -0.88 30.86 -5.50
C HIS A 374 -1.79 31.41 -4.41
N GLY A 375 -3.08 31.42 -4.63
CA GLY A 375 -4.03 31.92 -3.64
C GLY A 375 -5.46 31.50 -3.94
N PHE A 376 -6.22 31.28 -2.89
CA PHE A 376 -7.67 31.10 -2.90
C PHE A 376 -8.23 31.99 -1.79
N ARG A 377 -8.69 33.18 -2.16
CA ARG A 377 -9.15 34.20 -1.23
C ARG A 377 -10.67 34.29 -1.26
N ILE A 378 -11.26 34.40 -0.09
CA ILE A 378 -12.69 34.67 0.07
C ILE A 378 -12.83 36.01 0.73
N ASN A 379 -13.44 36.97 0.05
CA ASN A 379 -13.69 38.29 0.51
C ASN A 379 -15.16 38.44 0.89
N LYS A 380 -15.43 38.78 2.14
CA LYS A 380 -16.79 38.96 2.65
C LYS A 380 -17.26 40.37 2.34
N GLN A 381 -18.46 40.47 1.80
CA GLN A 381 -19.18 41.71 1.63
C GLN A 381 -20.64 41.47 2.03
N ASP A 382 -21.06 41.98 3.17
CA ASP A 382 -22.36 41.68 3.77
C ASP A 382 -22.60 40.18 3.93
N SER A 383 -23.58 39.60 3.21
CA SER A 383 -23.92 38.18 3.17
C SER A 383 -23.37 37.47 1.93
N ILE A 384 -22.45 38.11 1.18
CA ILE A 384 -21.87 37.62 -0.07
C ILE A 384 -20.41 37.27 0.12
N LEU A 385 -19.98 36.12 -0.43
CA LEU A 385 -18.60 35.66 -0.46
C LEU A 385 -18.07 35.77 -1.89
N ASN A 386 -17.31 36.82 -2.18
CA ASN A 386 -16.59 36.90 -3.45
C ASN A 386 -15.30 36.07 -3.38
N VAL A 387 -15.01 35.33 -4.44
CA VAL A 387 -13.86 34.41 -4.46
C VAL A 387 -12.89 34.84 -5.54
N ASP A 388 -11.62 35.05 -5.15
CA ASP A 388 -10.53 35.36 -6.05
C ASP A 388 -9.50 34.23 -6.00
N VAL A 389 -9.19 33.63 -7.16
CA VAL A 389 -8.25 32.51 -7.25
C VAL A 389 -7.14 32.81 -8.23
N PHE A 390 -5.90 32.62 -7.80
CA PHE A 390 -4.72 33.03 -8.54
C PHE A 390 -3.91 31.81 -9.00
N PHE A 391 -3.67 31.74 -10.31
CA PHE A 391 -2.90 30.68 -10.94
C PHE A 391 -1.72 31.23 -11.73
N THR A 392 -0.70 30.41 -11.90
CA THR A 392 0.28 30.60 -12.98
C THR A 392 0.49 29.30 -13.73
N PRO A 393 0.58 29.34 -15.07
CA PRO A 393 0.96 28.19 -15.88
C PRO A 393 2.33 27.68 -15.48
N LYS A 394 2.49 26.34 -15.50
CA LYS A 394 3.81 25.70 -15.42
C LYS A 394 4.51 25.83 -16.77
N LYS A 395 5.83 25.62 -16.77
CA LYS A 395 6.62 25.60 -18.01
C LYS A 395 6.05 24.60 -19.01
N LYS A 396 6.03 24.99 -20.28
CA LYS A 396 5.48 24.16 -21.37
C LYS A 396 6.19 22.82 -21.51
N TYR A 397 7.50 22.80 -21.34
CA TYR A 397 8.31 21.60 -21.41
C TYR A 397 8.92 21.30 -20.04
N ASP A 398 8.92 20.02 -19.70
CA ASP A 398 9.48 19.51 -18.45
C ASP A 398 10.21 18.18 -18.71
N LEU A 399 11.41 18.07 -18.20
CA LEU A 399 12.20 16.84 -18.27
C LEU A 399 12.40 16.30 -16.86
N ASN A 400 11.85 15.12 -16.60
CA ASN A 400 12.00 14.41 -15.35
C ASN A 400 12.94 13.21 -15.54
N LEU A 401 14.02 13.17 -14.76
CA LEU A 401 14.92 12.02 -14.69
C LEU A 401 14.61 11.24 -13.43
N PHE A 402 14.53 9.93 -13.54
CA PHE A 402 14.20 9.07 -12.41
C PHE A 402 14.98 7.75 -12.45
N VAL A 403 15.10 7.11 -11.30
CA VAL A 403 15.60 5.74 -11.18
C VAL A 403 14.60 4.95 -10.34
N GLU A 404 14.07 3.89 -10.90
CA GLU A 404 13.19 2.96 -10.21
C GLU A 404 13.94 1.67 -9.85
N SER A 405 13.59 1.06 -8.73
CA SER A 405 13.98 -0.31 -8.43
C SER A 405 12.73 -1.13 -8.10
N TYR A 406 12.66 -2.33 -8.63
CA TYR A 406 11.51 -3.20 -8.41
C TYR A 406 11.88 -4.68 -8.48
N ALA A 407 11.00 -5.52 -8.00
CA ALA A 407 11.01 -6.96 -8.22
C ALA A 407 9.76 -7.35 -9.00
N SER A 408 9.89 -8.31 -9.89
CA SER A 408 8.78 -8.88 -10.65
C SER A 408 8.80 -10.40 -10.55
N ARG A 409 7.82 -11.06 -11.15
CA ARG A 409 7.81 -12.53 -11.19
C ARG A 409 9.00 -13.12 -11.94
N TYR A 410 9.62 -12.38 -12.86
CA TYR A 410 10.75 -12.83 -13.67
C TYR A 410 12.09 -12.31 -13.18
N MET A 411 12.11 -11.11 -12.58
CA MET A 411 13.31 -10.45 -12.10
C MET A 411 13.28 -10.37 -10.57
N ASN A 412 14.24 -11.03 -9.91
CA ASN A 412 14.38 -10.95 -8.46
C ASN A 412 14.71 -9.54 -7.98
N PHE A 413 15.44 -8.80 -8.82
CA PHE A 413 15.82 -7.41 -8.61
C PHE A 413 16.01 -6.74 -9.96
N ALA A 414 15.58 -5.49 -10.10
CA ALA A 414 15.81 -4.68 -11.27
C ALA A 414 16.02 -3.21 -10.90
N ILE A 415 16.88 -2.55 -11.64
CA ILE A 415 17.10 -1.10 -11.61
C ILE A 415 16.74 -0.54 -12.98
N SER A 416 15.94 0.52 -12.99
CA SER A 416 15.42 1.12 -14.21
C SER A 416 15.62 2.63 -14.20
N PRO A 417 16.76 3.13 -14.71
CA PRO A 417 16.87 4.52 -15.04
C PRO A 417 15.92 4.89 -16.19
N GLY A 418 15.35 6.07 -16.10
CA GLY A 418 14.45 6.57 -17.13
C GLY A 418 14.37 8.08 -17.18
N MET A 419 13.77 8.56 -18.26
CA MET A 419 13.47 9.97 -18.43
C MET A 419 12.08 10.13 -19.04
N THR A 420 11.36 11.16 -18.57
CA THR A 420 10.06 11.55 -19.13
C THR A 420 10.12 12.98 -19.59
N LEU A 421 9.85 13.18 -20.86
CA LEU A 421 9.63 14.50 -21.46
C LEU A 421 8.13 14.78 -21.50
N THR A 422 7.71 15.83 -20.84
CA THR A 422 6.31 16.30 -20.83
C THR A 422 6.18 17.59 -21.63
N SER A 423 5.32 17.61 -22.64
CA SER A 423 4.86 18.82 -23.33
C SER A 423 3.45 19.13 -22.85
N ARG A 424 3.30 20.25 -22.11
CA ARG A 424 2.03 20.64 -21.50
C ARG A 424 1.19 21.49 -22.43
N ASN A 425 -0.12 21.37 -22.28
CA ASN A 425 -1.13 22.21 -22.93
C ASN A 425 -0.98 22.21 -24.46
N LEU A 426 -1.03 21.04 -25.05
CA LEU A 426 -0.75 20.85 -26.47
C LEU A 426 -1.78 21.56 -27.37
N PHE A 427 -3.06 21.57 -26.97
CA PHE A 427 -4.19 22.09 -27.75
C PHE A 427 -4.97 23.20 -27.03
N GLY A 428 -4.44 23.77 -25.94
CA GLY A 428 -5.08 24.84 -25.17
C GLY A 428 -6.10 24.37 -24.12
N GLY A 429 -6.45 23.09 -24.06
CA GLY A 429 -7.38 22.52 -23.07
C GLY A 429 -6.71 21.86 -21.87
N GLY A 430 -5.38 22.00 -21.76
CA GLY A 430 -4.58 21.38 -20.68
C GLY A 430 -4.10 19.97 -21.01
N GLU A 431 -4.12 19.57 -22.27
CA GLU A 431 -3.65 18.26 -22.73
C GLU A 431 -2.12 18.14 -22.60
N ASN A 432 -1.65 16.99 -22.13
CA ASN A 432 -0.22 16.72 -21.92
C ASN A 432 0.24 15.55 -22.78
N LEU A 433 1.30 15.77 -23.56
CA LEU A 433 2.03 14.70 -24.21
C LEU A 433 3.23 14.31 -23.36
N GLU A 434 3.22 13.11 -22.84
CA GLU A 434 4.32 12.53 -22.06
C GLU A 434 4.99 11.45 -22.88
N THR A 435 6.31 11.55 -23.04
CA THR A 435 7.13 10.48 -23.66
C THR A 435 8.17 10.03 -22.65
N THR A 436 8.09 8.77 -22.27
CA THR A 436 8.99 8.14 -21.31
C THR A 436 9.90 7.15 -22.02
N LEU A 437 11.20 7.31 -21.86
CA LEU A 437 12.23 6.32 -22.24
C LEU A 437 12.77 5.69 -20.96
N LYS A 438 12.80 4.36 -20.92
CA LYS A 438 13.22 3.59 -19.74
C LYS A 438 14.13 2.44 -20.16
N GLY A 439 15.28 2.36 -19.52
CA GLY A 439 16.18 1.21 -19.60
C GLY A 439 16.12 0.42 -18.29
N THR A 440 16.00 -0.89 -18.35
CA THR A 440 15.99 -1.77 -17.16
C THR A 440 17.14 -2.74 -17.20
N LEU A 441 17.84 -2.87 -16.08
CA LEU A 441 18.84 -3.90 -15.84
C LEU A 441 18.36 -4.76 -14.67
N GLY A 442 18.25 -6.06 -14.88
CA GLY A 442 17.66 -6.97 -13.89
C GLY A 442 18.48 -8.20 -13.63
N SER A 443 18.25 -8.79 -12.46
CA SER A 443 18.75 -10.09 -12.06
C SER A 443 17.65 -11.13 -12.18
N VAL A 444 17.78 -12.03 -13.12
CA VAL A 444 16.92 -13.21 -13.29
C VAL A 444 17.62 -14.41 -12.64
N ASN A 445 16.85 -15.34 -12.09
CA ASN A 445 17.40 -16.55 -11.49
C ASN A 445 18.33 -17.26 -12.50
N LYS A 446 19.47 -17.69 -12.03
CA LYS A 446 20.50 -18.35 -12.87
C LYS A 446 19.98 -19.62 -13.56
N ASP A 447 18.97 -20.26 -13.01
CA ASP A 447 18.30 -21.42 -13.58
C ASP A 447 17.48 -21.09 -14.84
N PHE A 448 17.21 -19.79 -15.08
CA PHE A 448 16.44 -19.24 -16.21
C PHE A 448 17.25 -18.31 -17.11
N SER A 449 18.57 -18.28 -16.94
CA SER A 449 19.43 -17.45 -17.75
C SER A 449 20.75 -18.14 -18.06
N MET A 450 21.12 -18.13 -19.34
CA MET A 450 22.43 -18.59 -19.78
C MET A 450 23.58 -17.71 -19.27
N ASN A 451 23.28 -16.45 -18.97
CA ASN A 451 24.26 -15.51 -18.45
C ASN A 451 24.31 -15.59 -16.92
N LYS A 452 25.46 -16.03 -16.39
CA LYS A 452 25.71 -16.18 -14.94
C LYS A 452 26.03 -14.85 -14.23
N ALA A 453 26.05 -13.72 -14.95
CA ALA A 453 26.25 -12.40 -14.34
C ALA A 453 25.12 -12.04 -13.36
N PHE A 454 25.41 -11.17 -12.39
CA PHE A 454 24.39 -10.74 -11.42
C PHE A 454 23.26 -9.97 -12.11
N LEU A 455 23.58 -9.03 -13.01
CA LEU A 455 22.62 -8.34 -13.87
C LEU A 455 22.67 -9.02 -15.25
N ASN A 456 21.74 -9.95 -15.47
CA ASN A 456 21.76 -10.85 -16.63
C ASN A 456 20.57 -10.66 -17.58
N ALA A 457 19.66 -9.74 -17.26
CA ALA A 457 18.51 -9.40 -18.08
C ALA A 457 18.44 -7.88 -18.32
N TYR A 458 17.96 -7.47 -19.47
CA TYR A 458 17.73 -6.07 -19.77
C TYR A 458 16.46 -5.85 -20.60
N GLU A 459 15.89 -4.67 -20.44
CA GLU A 459 14.74 -4.19 -21.22
C GLU A 459 14.96 -2.72 -21.59
N ILE A 460 14.56 -2.37 -22.80
CA ILE A 460 14.41 -0.98 -23.24
C ILE A 460 12.97 -0.77 -23.61
N ALA A 461 12.35 0.28 -23.07
CA ALA A 461 10.95 0.62 -23.31
C ALA A 461 10.79 2.11 -23.61
N ILE A 462 9.91 2.40 -24.55
CA ILE A 462 9.41 3.74 -24.85
C ILE A 462 7.90 3.72 -24.69
N GLU A 463 7.36 4.70 -23.98
CA GLU A 463 5.93 4.91 -23.85
C GLU A 463 5.60 6.37 -24.17
N THR A 464 4.63 6.60 -25.02
CA THR A 464 4.07 7.92 -25.32
C THR A 464 2.60 7.93 -24.91
N LYS A 465 2.22 8.92 -24.10
CA LYS A 465 0.88 9.06 -23.54
C LYS A 465 0.36 10.48 -23.76
N LEU A 466 -0.72 10.61 -24.52
CA LEU A 466 -1.45 11.86 -24.68
C LEU A 466 -2.61 11.87 -23.68
N LYS A 467 -2.47 12.69 -22.64
CA LYS A 467 -3.45 12.82 -21.55
C LYS A 467 -4.39 13.99 -21.81
N PHE A 468 -5.66 13.80 -21.52
CA PHE A 468 -6.71 14.80 -21.58
C PHE A 468 -7.29 14.97 -20.15
N PRO A 469 -7.34 16.19 -19.59
CA PRO A 469 -7.86 16.40 -18.24
C PRO A 469 -9.40 16.38 -18.18
N TYR A 470 -10.02 15.63 -19.10
CA TYR A 470 -11.46 15.42 -19.23
C TYR A 470 -11.75 14.10 -19.94
N LEU A 471 -13.01 13.64 -19.93
CA LEU A 471 -13.40 12.44 -20.66
C LEU A 471 -13.58 12.73 -22.15
N LEU A 472 -12.89 11.95 -22.96
CA LEU A 472 -13.13 11.86 -24.40
C LEU A 472 -14.20 10.80 -24.66
N THR A 473 -15.47 11.21 -24.63
CA THR A 473 -16.61 10.32 -24.88
C THR A 473 -17.55 10.97 -25.91
N PRO A 474 -18.22 10.17 -26.77
CA PRO A 474 -19.20 10.69 -27.71
C PRO A 474 -20.38 11.38 -27.01
N ILE A 475 -20.68 11.01 -25.78
CA ILE A 475 -21.75 11.56 -24.95
C ILE A 475 -21.11 12.43 -23.88
N ASN A 476 -21.65 13.64 -23.70
CA ASN A 476 -21.17 14.52 -22.63
C ASN A 476 -21.60 13.98 -21.25
N LEU A 477 -20.66 13.37 -20.54
CA LEU A 477 -20.86 12.80 -19.21
C LEU A 477 -20.67 13.82 -18.06
N ASP A 478 -20.30 15.08 -18.34
CA ASP A 478 -20.05 16.10 -17.32
C ASP A 478 -21.27 16.38 -16.43
N ASN A 479 -22.47 16.19 -16.97
CA ASN A 479 -23.73 16.37 -16.24
C ASN A 479 -24.16 15.13 -15.42
N ILE A 480 -23.63 13.96 -15.78
CA ILE A 480 -23.97 12.67 -15.14
C ILE A 480 -23.00 12.38 -14.00
N LEU A 481 -21.72 12.72 -14.17
CA LEU A 481 -20.69 12.48 -13.17
C LEU A 481 -20.81 13.46 -12.02
N PRO A 482 -20.97 12.96 -10.78
CA PRO A 482 -20.91 13.84 -9.61
C PRO A 482 -19.59 14.60 -9.55
N LYS A 483 -19.65 15.89 -9.24
CA LYS A 483 -18.46 16.79 -9.19
C LYS A 483 -17.37 16.39 -8.18
N ARG A 484 -17.64 15.40 -7.33
CA ARG A 484 -16.63 14.79 -6.45
C ARG A 484 -15.63 13.89 -7.20
N PHE A 485 -15.96 13.46 -8.43
CA PHE A 485 -15.07 12.70 -9.28
C PHE A 485 -14.28 13.64 -10.21
N THR A 486 -13.01 13.35 -10.37
CA THR A 486 -12.17 13.86 -11.45
C THR A 486 -12.10 12.79 -12.51
N ALA A 487 -12.13 13.21 -13.75
CA ALA A 487 -12.15 12.30 -14.88
C ALA A 487 -11.12 12.71 -15.91
N GLU A 488 -10.37 11.75 -16.43
CA GLU A 488 -9.29 11.91 -17.37
C GLU A 488 -9.38 10.85 -18.47
N SER A 489 -8.87 11.17 -19.66
CA SER A 489 -8.68 10.19 -20.71
C SER A 489 -7.24 10.20 -21.19
N ALA A 490 -6.77 9.09 -21.75
CA ALA A 490 -5.45 9.02 -22.33
C ALA A 490 -5.40 8.09 -23.54
N ILE A 491 -4.66 8.49 -24.55
CA ILE A 491 -4.22 7.62 -25.63
C ILE A 491 -2.78 7.23 -25.32
N ARG A 492 -2.51 5.93 -25.29
CA ARG A 492 -1.22 5.37 -24.96
C ARG A 492 -0.67 4.53 -26.10
N MET A 493 0.61 4.73 -26.41
CA MET A 493 1.40 3.90 -27.29
C MET A 493 2.67 3.48 -26.59
N ASN A 494 3.05 2.22 -26.69
CA ASN A 494 4.29 1.74 -26.11
C ASN A 494 4.97 0.71 -26.99
N ALA A 495 6.31 0.69 -26.91
CA ALA A 495 7.13 -0.35 -27.50
C ALA A 495 8.22 -0.74 -26.50
N SER A 496 8.45 -2.04 -26.34
CA SER A 496 9.57 -2.52 -25.53
C SER A 496 10.25 -3.74 -26.15
N THR A 497 11.53 -3.90 -25.84
CA THR A 497 12.28 -5.10 -26.16
C THR A 497 12.98 -5.60 -24.89
N GLN A 498 12.81 -6.90 -24.62
CA GLN A 498 13.41 -7.57 -23.46
C GLN A 498 14.34 -8.68 -23.95
N LYS A 499 15.47 -8.84 -23.24
CA LYS A 499 16.39 -9.95 -23.45
C LYS A 499 16.72 -10.66 -22.14
N ASN A 500 16.93 -11.97 -22.26
CA ASN A 500 17.27 -12.87 -21.15
C ASN A 500 16.22 -12.92 -20.02
N VAL A 501 14.96 -12.66 -20.32
CA VAL A 501 13.82 -12.87 -19.40
C VAL A 501 13.00 -14.05 -19.92
N GLY A 502 13.60 -15.24 -19.94
CA GLY A 502 13.09 -16.39 -20.67
C GLY A 502 13.45 -16.28 -22.16
N LEU A 503 12.48 -16.10 -23.05
CA LEU A 503 12.74 -15.80 -24.45
C LEU A 503 12.86 -14.30 -24.70
N ASP A 504 13.71 -13.93 -25.68
CA ASP A 504 13.80 -12.56 -26.16
C ASP A 504 12.48 -12.15 -26.80
N LYS A 505 11.88 -11.05 -26.35
CA LYS A 505 10.58 -10.61 -26.86
C LYS A 505 10.54 -9.12 -27.17
N THR A 506 9.71 -8.76 -28.09
CA THR A 506 9.33 -7.38 -28.38
C THR A 506 7.83 -7.23 -28.20
N THR A 507 7.43 -6.16 -27.54
CA THR A 507 6.02 -5.85 -27.27
C THR A 507 5.70 -4.50 -27.89
N TYR A 508 4.59 -4.40 -28.60
CA TYR A 508 3.98 -3.16 -29.05
C TYR A 508 2.60 -3.06 -28.44
N GLY A 509 2.26 -1.89 -27.94
CA GLY A 509 0.97 -1.64 -27.32
C GLY A 509 0.32 -0.36 -27.79
N PHE A 510 -1.01 -0.38 -27.85
CA PHE A 510 -1.87 0.76 -28.07
C PHE A 510 -3.06 0.67 -27.12
N GLY A 511 -3.45 1.79 -26.53
CA GLY A 511 -4.57 1.83 -25.59
C GLY A 511 -5.28 3.16 -25.57
N PHE A 512 -6.59 3.09 -25.30
CA PHE A 512 -7.39 4.26 -24.95
C PHE A 512 -7.97 4.02 -23.54
N ASP A 513 -7.49 4.82 -22.61
CA ASP A 513 -7.76 4.67 -21.18
C ASP A 513 -8.63 5.83 -20.67
N MET A 514 -9.55 5.54 -19.77
CA MET A 514 -10.31 6.52 -19.01
C MET A 514 -10.14 6.24 -17.53
N ASP A 515 -9.89 7.26 -16.72
CA ASP A 515 -9.78 7.20 -15.27
C ASP A 515 -10.79 8.17 -14.65
N ILE A 516 -11.68 7.62 -13.84
CA ILE A 516 -12.68 8.38 -13.07
C ILE A 516 -12.41 8.13 -11.62
N SER A 517 -11.93 9.13 -10.90
CA SER A 517 -11.47 8.95 -9.53
C SER A 517 -12.01 9.98 -8.53
N SER A 518 -12.24 9.52 -7.31
CA SER A 518 -12.50 10.35 -6.13
C SER A 518 -11.41 10.12 -5.07
N SER A 519 -11.61 10.53 -3.83
CA SER A 519 -10.66 10.22 -2.76
C SER A 519 -10.53 8.73 -2.46
N GLU A 520 -11.63 7.99 -2.48
CA GLU A 520 -11.66 6.58 -2.09
C GLU A 520 -11.91 5.64 -3.28
N PHE A 521 -12.58 6.13 -4.31
CA PHE A 521 -13.03 5.31 -5.44
C PHE A 521 -12.27 5.67 -6.72
N GLN A 522 -11.86 4.66 -7.47
CA GLN A 522 -11.28 4.80 -8.78
C GLN A 522 -11.88 3.77 -9.73
N HIS A 523 -12.30 4.23 -10.90
CA HIS A 523 -12.78 3.43 -12.01
C HIS A 523 -11.85 3.65 -13.20
N LYS A 524 -11.14 2.61 -13.62
CA LYS A 524 -10.32 2.63 -14.84
C LYS A 524 -10.98 1.80 -15.90
N VAL A 525 -11.12 2.37 -17.07
CA VAL A 525 -11.67 1.71 -18.26
C VAL A 525 -10.65 1.81 -19.38
N SER A 526 -10.21 0.69 -19.94
CA SER A 526 -9.42 0.65 -21.17
C SER A 526 -10.28 0.06 -22.27
N LEU A 527 -10.68 0.88 -23.25
CA LEU A 527 -11.62 0.45 -24.30
C LEU A 527 -10.95 -0.41 -25.36
N PHE A 528 -9.72 -0.08 -25.72
CA PHE A 528 -8.97 -0.77 -26.77
C PHE A 528 -7.53 -0.99 -26.30
N ASN A 529 -7.35 -1.93 -25.38
CA ASN A 529 -6.01 -2.32 -24.96
C ASN A 529 -5.49 -3.39 -25.92
N THR A 530 -4.69 -2.99 -26.89
CA THR A 530 -4.09 -3.87 -27.90
C THR A 530 -2.63 -4.09 -27.55
N GLU A 531 -2.21 -5.33 -27.43
CA GLU A 531 -0.83 -5.74 -27.22
C GLU A 531 -0.44 -6.79 -28.25
N PHE A 532 0.60 -6.50 -29.01
CA PHE A 532 1.27 -7.45 -29.87
C PHE A 532 2.62 -7.84 -29.27
N ILE A 533 2.80 -9.13 -28.98
CA ILE A 533 4.00 -9.70 -28.38
C ILE A 533 4.63 -10.65 -29.39
N SER A 534 5.84 -10.34 -29.82
CA SER A 534 6.63 -11.19 -30.70
C SER A 534 7.80 -11.81 -29.96
N ASN A 535 7.85 -13.11 -29.91
CA ASN A 535 8.98 -13.89 -29.38
C ASN A 535 9.98 -14.16 -30.51
N ARG A 536 11.24 -13.65 -30.37
CA ARG A 536 12.21 -13.62 -31.46
C ARG A 536 13.11 -14.85 -31.55
N LYS A 537 13.36 -15.54 -30.45
CA LYS A 537 14.31 -16.67 -30.38
C LYS A 537 13.66 -17.92 -29.80
N LYS A 538 12.65 -18.42 -30.50
CA LYS A 538 11.88 -19.60 -30.11
C LYS A 538 12.75 -20.86 -30.13
N ASP A 539 13.67 -20.94 -31.06
CA ASP A 539 14.64 -22.01 -31.29
C ASP A 539 15.58 -22.24 -30.08
N ARG A 540 15.79 -21.20 -29.29
CA ARG A 540 16.65 -21.29 -28.10
C ARG A 540 15.92 -21.72 -26.82
N TYR A 541 14.69 -22.17 -26.91
CA TYR A 541 13.86 -22.56 -25.75
C TYR A 541 14.59 -23.55 -24.83
N TYR A 542 15.10 -24.62 -25.39
CA TYR A 542 15.79 -25.68 -24.64
C TYR A 542 17.16 -25.28 -24.07
N GLU A 543 17.80 -24.25 -24.63
CA GLU A 543 19.02 -23.66 -24.06
C GLU A 543 18.72 -22.90 -22.75
N VAL A 544 17.56 -22.25 -22.69
CA VAL A 544 17.14 -21.46 -21.53
C VAL A 544 16.49 -22.35 -20.46
N PHE A 545 15.67 -23.30 -20.88
CA PHE A 545 14.93 -24.21 -19.99
C PHE A 545 15.61 -25.58 -19.94
N THR A 546 16.70 -25.66 -19.14
CA THR A 546 17.57 -26.84 -19.07
C THR A 546 16.84 -28.09 -18.56
N LYS A 547 15.86 -27.95 -17.67
CA LYS A 547 15.04 -29.08 -17.21
C LYS A 547 14.20 -29.63 -18.35
N ASP A 548 13.55 -28.77 -19.10
CA ASP A 548 12.73 -29.18 -20.25
C ASP A 548 13.62 -29.85 -21.32
N ASN A 549 14.87 -29.38 -21.46
CA ASN A 549 15.86 -30.01 -22.32
C ASN A 549 16.23 -31.46 -21.84
N ASN A 550 16.36 -31.63 -20.53
CA ASN A 550 16.64 -32.97 -19.95
C ASN A 550 15.45 -33.91 -20.19
N THR A 551 14.24 -33.45 -19.89
CA THR A 551 13.00 -34.23 -20.16
C THR A 551 12.90 -34.59 -21.63
N LYS A 552 13.19 -33.66 -22.55
CA LYS A 552 13.25 -33.95 -23.99
C LYS A 552 14.28 -35.02 -24.33
N ASN A 553 15.47 -34.96 -23.76
CA ASN A 553 16.55 -35.89 -24.04
C ASN A 553 16.23 -37.28 -23.46
N GLU A 554 15.69 -37.39 -22.26
CA GLU A 554 15.27 -38.64 -21.64
C GLU A 554 14.19 -39.32 -22.46
N ILE A 555 13.15 -38.59 -22.87
CA ILE A 555 12.07 -39.18 -23.70
C ILE A 555 12.57 -39.54 -25.11
N LYS A 556 13.51 -38.75 -25.67
CA LYS A 556 14.17 -39.05 -26.92
C LYS A 556 14.88 -40.39 -26.86
N ASP A 557 15.65 -40.64 -25.80
CA ASP A 557 16.38 -41.90 -25.64
C ASP A 557 15.43 -43.09 -25.54
N LEU A 558 14.31 -42.96 -24.82
CA LEU A 558 13.25 -43.98 -24.78
C LEU A 558 12.59 -44.21 -26.15
N TYR A 559 12.35 -43.12 -26.91
CA TYR A 559 11.74 -43.21 -28.23
C TYR A 559 12.63 -43.97 -29.23
N TYR A 560 13.93 -43.67 -29.27
CA TYR A 560 14.87 -44.40 -30.13
C TYR A 560 15.13 -45.83 -29.67
N ALA A 561 15.01 -46.12 -28.38
CA ALA A 561 15.02 -47.48 -27.87
C ALA A 561 13.77 -48.27 -28.33
N TYR A 562 12.61 -47.63 -28.34
CA TYR A 562 11.36 -48.22 -28.84
C TYR A 562 11.38 -48.38 -30.39
N ASN A 563 11.86 -47.34 -31.12
CA ASN A 563 11.90 -47.37 -32.60
C ASN A 563 13.33 -47.08 -33.08
N PRO A 564 14.21 -48.11 -33.12
CA PRO A 564 15.62 -47.93 -33.56
C PRO A 564 15.78 -47.49 -35.01
N ASN A 565 14.72 -47.62 -35.83
CA ASN A 565 14.72 -47.21 -37.23
C ASN A 565 14.12 -45.85 -37.46
N ALA A 566 13.79 -45.10 -36.41
CA ALA A 566 13.26 -43.75 -36.56
C ALA A 566 14.30 -42.83 -37.24
N PRO A 567 13.89 -41.90 -38.11
CA PRO A 567 14.81 -40.98 -38.74
C PRO A 567 15.50 -40.08 -37.73
N ILE A 568 16.70 -39.63 -38.06
CA ILE A 568 17.38 -38.60 -37.26
C ILE A 568 16.75 -37.25 -37.64
N TYR A 569 16.02 -36.66 -36.70
CA TYR A 569 15.38 -35.35 -36.93
C TYR A 569 16.39 -34.24 -36.86
N VAL A 570 16.24 -33.23 -37.72
CA VAL A 570 17.17 -32.10 -37.84
C VAL A 570 16.92 -31.05 -36.75
N THR A 571 15.66 -30.87 -36.36
CA THR A 571 15.29 -29.91 -35.32
C THR A 571 14.66 -30.61 -34.12
N ASP A 572 14.77 -29.96 -32.95
CA ASP A 572 14.10 -30.43 -31.73
C ASP A 572 12.57 -30.46 -31.90
N ASP A 573 12.01 -29.53 -32.72
CA ASP A 573 10.58 -29.50 -32.97
C ASP A 573 10.09 -30.70 -33.77
N GLU A 574 10.78 -31.03 -34.89
CA GLU A 574 10.46 -32.25 -35.67
C GLU A 574 10.53 -33.50 -34.82
N LEU A 575 11.53 -33.64 -33.94
CA LEU A 575 11.67 -34.77 -33.05
C LEU A 575 10.48 -34.83 -32.06
N THR A 576 10.17 -33.71 -31.41
CA THR A 576 9.10 -33.69 -30.39
C THR A 576 7.74 -33.92 -31.02
N ASP A 577 7.48 -33.41 -32.23
CA ASP A 577 6.23 -33.63 -32.95
C ASP A 577 6.10 -35.10 -33.37
N ALA A 578 7.17 -35.76 -33.83
CA ALA A 578 7.17 -37.19 -34.18
C ALA A 578 6.89 -38.06 -32.94
N ILE A 579 7.53 -37.78 -31.80
CA ILE A 579 7.29 -38.53 -30.55
C ILE A 579 5.82 -38.36 -30.10
N GLU A 580 5.29 -37.19 -30.20
CA GLU A 580 3.92 -36.87 -29.83
C GLU A 580 2.88 -37.50 -30.76
N ALA A 581 3.19 -37.61 -32.04
CA ALA A 581 2.31 -38.28 -33.02
C ALA A 581 2.28 -39.81 -32.93
N ASP A 582 3.31 -40.44 -32.32
CA ASP A 582 3.42 -41.92 -32.22
C ASP A 582 2.62 -42.46 -31.04
N LYS A 583 1.35 -42.76 -31.27
CA LYS A 583 0.45 -43.38 -30.28
C LYS A 583 0.85 -44.81 -29.86
N GLY A 584 1.61 -45.53 -30.71
CA GLY A 584 2.15 -46.82 -30.37
C GLY A 584 3.21 -46.71 -29.27
N PHE A 585 4.12 -45.76 -29.40
CA PHE A 585 5.09 -45.41 -28.38
C PHE A 585 4.40 -45.03 -27.08
N GLN A 586 3.45 -44.10 -27.11
CA GLN A 586 2.68 -43.72 -25.92
C GLN A 586 2.09 -44.88 -25.17
N SER A 587 1.46 -45.80 -25.88
CA SER A 587 0.77 -46.96 -25.31
C SER A 587 1.74 -48.04 -24.75
N SER A 588 3.01 -48.01 -25.17
CA SER A 588 4.04 -48.94 -24.71
C SER A 588 4.64 -48.54 -23.35
N LEU A 589 4.51 -47.28 -22.95
CA LEU A 589 5.10 -46.74 -21.74
C LEU A 589 4.34 -47.18 -20.49
N THR A 590 5.05 -47.62 -19.46
CA THR A 590 4.49 -48.03 -18.17
C THR A 590 5.32 -47.51 -17.00
N GLY A 591 4.73 -47.46 -15.82
CA GLY A 591 5.43 -47.06 -14.58
C GLY A 591 6.02 -45.68 -14.63
N GLU A 592 7.34 -45.56 -14.46
CA GLU A 592 8.05 -44.26 -14.43
C GLU A 592 8.15 -43.63 -15.82
N ASP A 593 8.27 -44.42 -16.89
CA ASP A 593 8.35 -43.93 -18.25
C ASP A 593 7.02 -43.28 -18.69
N ALA A 594 5.89 -43.83 -18.25
CA ALA A 594 4.59 -43.16 -18.47
C ALA A 594 4.48 -41.81 -17.74
N LYS A 595 5.04 -41.69 -16.53
CA LYS A 595 5.11 -40.42 -15.82
C LYS A 595 6.01 -39.44 -16.54
N LEU A 596 7.17 -39.87 -17.03
CA LEU A 596 8.07 -39.04 -17.81
C LEU A 596 7.41 -38.52 -19.08
N TYR A 597 6.56 -39.35 -19.73
CA TYR A 597 5.78 -38.93 -20.89
C TYR A 597 4.78 -37.83 -20.54
N VAL A 598 4.10 -37.92 -19.40
CA VAL A 598 3.23 -36.83 -18.93
C VAL A 598 4.02 -35.54 -18.68
N ASP A 599 5.23 -35.64 -18.14
CA ASP A 599 6.11 -34.46 -17.99
C ASP A 599 6.56 -33.87 -19.34
N PHE A 600 6.78 -34.71 -20.32
CA PHE A 600 7.07 -34.32 -21.70
C PHE A 600 5.89 -33.57 -22.32
N GLU A 601 4.66 -34.07 -22.20
CA GLU A 601 3.47 -33.36 -22.67
C GLU A 601 3.32 -31.99 -21.99
N ASN A 602 3.53 -31.92 -20.68
CA ASN A 602 3.52 -30.68 -19.93
C ASN A 602 4.63 -29.71 -20.38
N MET A 603 5.80 -30.23 -20.74
CA MET A 603 6.91 -29.46 -21.30
C MET A 603 6.51 -28.87 -22.67
N LEU A 604 5.92 -29.66 -23.57
CA LEU A 604 5.45 -29.19 -24.88
C LEU A 604 4.40 -28.07 -24.71
N TYR A 605 3.46 -28.26 -23.81
CA TYR A 605 2.47 -27.26 -23.47
C TYR A 605 3.12 -25.93 -23.00
N ARG A 606 4.10 -26.01 -22.07
CA ARG A 606 4.83 -24.82 -21.62
C ARG A 606 5.57 -24.14 -22.76
N LYS A 607 6.29 -24.89 -23.57
CA LYS A 607 7.03 -24.38 -24.72
C LYS A 607 6.10 -23.66 -25.69
N ALA A 608 4.99 -24.27 -26.08
CA ALA A 608 4.00 -23.68 -26.98
C ALA A 608 3.50 -22.33 -26.42
N ASN A 609 3.11 -22.30 -25.15
CA ASN A 609 2.58 -21.08 -24.50
C ASN A 609 3.61 -19.95 -24.34
N ILE A 610 4.86 -20.29 -23.98
CA ILE A 610 5.91 -19.29 -23.77
C ILE A 610 6.43 -18.74 -25.11
N SER A 611 6.51 -19.59 -26.13
CA SER A 611 7.15 -19.28 -27.41
C SER A 611 6.21 -18.65 -28.45
N GLN A 612 4.89 -18.76 -28.26
CA GLN A 612 3.95 -18.23 -29.25
C GLN A 612 3.98 -16.71 -29.34
N ASN A 613 3.79 -16.19 -30.55
CA ASN A 613 3.46 -14.78 -30.72
C ASN A 613 2.01 -14.58 -30.29
N VAL A 614 1.71 -13.44 -29.69
CA VAL A 614 0.41 -13.19 -29.08
C VAL A 614 -0.13 -11.84 -29.52
N LEU A 615 -1.37 -11.81 -29.98
CA LEU A 615 -2.13 -10.60 -30.24
C LEU A 615 -3.32 -10.58 -29.28
N ILE A 616 -3.31 -9.62 -28.37
CA ILE A 616 -4.40 -9.38 -27.42
C ILE A 616 -5.04 -8.04 -27.75
N ASN A 617 -6.34 -8.01 -27.97
CA ASN A 617 -7.13 -6.79 -27.99
C ASN A 617 -8.24 -6.94 -26.98
N SER A 618 -8.22 -6.12 -25.93
CA SER A 618 -9.11 -6.31 -24.79
C SER A 618 -9.80 -5.01 -24.32
N PHE A 619 -11.00 -5.19 -23.80
CA PHE A 619 -11.67 -4.23 -22.94
C PHE A 619 -11.32 -4.58 -21.50
N ILE A 620 -10.89 -3.58 -20.72
CA ILE A 620 -10.55 -3.76 -19.31
C ILE A 620 -11.37 -2.77 -18.46
N TYR A 621 -12.02 -3.27 -17.43
CA TYR A 621 -12.57 -2.44 -16.38
C TYR A 621 -11.96 -2.81 -15.03
N GLN A 622 -11.47 -1.81 -14.31
CA GLN A 622 -10.92 -1.97 -12.96
C GLN A 622 -11.61 -1.00 -12.01
N PHE A 623 -12.14 -1.54 -10.95
CA PHE A 623 -12.66 -0.81 -9.81
C PHE A 623 -11.67 -0.90 -8.65
N THR A 624 -11.37 0.22 -8.01
CA THR A 624 -10.56 0.26 -6.79
C THR A 624 -11.27 1.10 -5.72
N PHE A 625 -11.44 0.53 -4.55
CA PHE A 625 -11.86 1.20 -3.34
C PHE A 625 -10.68 1.20 -2.35
N ASN A 626 -10.21 2.39 -1.95
CA ASN A 626 -9.08 2.53 -1.06
C ASN A 626 -9.36 3.59 0.01
N GLN A 627 -9.59 3.14 1.24
CA GLN A 627 -9.87 4.02 2.38
C GLN A 627 -8.61 4.69 2.96
N GLU A 628 -7.41 4.25 2.61
CA GLU A 628 -6.17 4.96 3.00
C GLU A 628 -6.08 6.34 2.34
N ASN A 629 -6.69 6.48 1.16
CA ASN A 629 -6.76 7.75 0.43
C ASN A 629 -7.94 8.64 0.85
N SER A 630 -8.70 8.23 1.87
CA SER A 630 -9.84 9.02 2.38
C SER A 630 -9.38 10.35 2.93
N PHE A 631 -10.26 11.36 2.85
CA PHE A 631 -10.01 12.67 3.46
C PHE A 631 -9.81 12.59 4.98
N ARG A 632 -10.50 11.64 5.62
CA ARG A 632 -10.28 11.26 7.03
C ARG A 632 -9.82 9.80 7.06
N PRO A 633 -8.49 9.55 7.09
CA PRO A 633 -7.97 8.19 7.11
C PRO A 633 -8.57 7.40 8.27
N LYS A 634 -9.11 6.22 7.97
CA LYS A 634 -9.63 5.32 8.99
C LYS A 634 -8.48 4.55 9.65
N SER A 635 -8.62 4.25 10.92
CA SER A 635 -7.62 3.44 11.66
C SER A 635 -7.46 2.03 11.08
N ASN A 636 -8.52 1.48 10.48
CA ASN A 636 -8.58 0.13 9.91
C ASN A 636 -9.07 0.17 8.46
N PRO A 637 -8.27 0.70 7.52
CA PRO A 637 -8.70 0.93 6.14
C PRO A 637 -8.88 -0.39 5.38
N TRP A 638 -9.86 -0.37 4.47
CA TRP A 638 -10.05 -1.37 3.43
C TRP A 638 -9.40 -0.93 2.13
N PHE A 639 -8.79 -1.89 1.44
CA PHE A 639 -8.45 -1.81 0.03
C PHE A 639 -9.15 -2.95 -0.70
N ILE A 640 -9.93 -2.64 -1.73
CA ILE A 640 -10.61 -3.62 -2.59
C ILE A 640 -10.35 -3.23 -4.04
N GLN A 641 -9.80 -4.15 -4.82
CA GLN A 641 -9.63 -3.98 -6.25
C GLN A 641 -10.29 -5.16 -6.97
N ALA A 642 -11.15 -4.86 -7.93
CA ALA A 642 -11.75 -5.84 -8.82
C ALA A 642 -11.43 -5.44 -10.27
N ARG A 643 -11.04 -6.41 -11.10
CA ARG A 643 -10.70 -6.20 -12.50
C ARG A 643 -11.35 -7.28 -13.36
N ILE A 644 -11.95 -6.86 -14.46
CA ILE A 644 -12.42 -7.74 -15.52
C ILE A 644 -11.72 -7.36 -16.82
N GLU A 645 -11.27 -8.33 -17.58
CA GLU A 645 -10.67 -8.17 -18.90
C GLU A 645 -11.39 -9.11 -19.88
N LEU A 646 -11.95 -8.52 -20.94
CA LEU A 646 -12.65 -9.22 -22.02
C LEU A 646 -11.82 -9.10 -23.29
N ALA A 647 -11.14 -10.16 -23.68
CA ALA A 647 -10.21 -10.15 -24.83
C ALA A 647 -10.78 -10.83 -26.07
N GLY A 648 -10.42 -10.30 -27.24
CA GLY A 648 -10.64 -10.91 -28.54
C GLY A 648 -12.04 -10.76 -29.14
N ASN A 649 -13.03 -10.23 -28.40
CA ASN A 649 -14.42 -10.18 -28.84
C ASN A 649 -14.62 -9.24 -30.05
N VAL A 650 -13.94 -8.08 -30.04
CA VAL A 650 -13.97 -7.15 -31.20
C VAL A 650 -13.36 -7.80 -32.43
N LEU A 651 -12.20 -8.46 -32.25
CA LEU A 651 -11.54 -9.16 -33.37
C LEU A 651 -12.36 -10.33 -33.87
N ARG A 652 -13.05 -11.05 -33.02
CA ARG A 652 -13.99 -12.11 -33.41
C ARG A 652 -15.17 -11.58 -34.20
N GLY A 653 -15.69 -10.42 -33.82
CA GLY A 653 -16.72 -9.73 -34.59
C GLY A 653 -16.24 -9.36 -35.98
N LEU A 654 -15.04 -8.81 -36.10
CA LEU A 654 -14.41 -8.48 -37.39
C LEU A 654 -14.10 -9.74 -38.23
N ASP A 655 -13.62 -10.81 -37.62
CA ASP A 655 -13.39 -12.10 -38.28
C ASP A 655 -14.69 -12.64 -38.92
N LYS A 656 -15.78 -12.61 -38.14
CA LYS A 656 -17.09 -13.03 -38.69
C LYS A 656 -17.59 -12.13 -39.82
N ALA A 657 -17.29 -10.84 -39.79
CA ALA A 657 -17.73 -9.87 -40.80
C ALA A 657 -16.89 -9.89 -42.11
N PHE A 658 -15.58 -10.09 -41.97
CA PHE A 658 -14.63 -9.94 -43.06
C PHE A 658 -13.92 -11.24 -43.48
N GLY A 659 -14.06 -12.33 -42.71
CA GLY A 659 -13.47 -13.63 -43.01
C GLY A 659 -11.94 -13.62 -42.92
N PHE A 660 -11.38 -13.70 -41.70
CA PHE A 660 -9.93 -13.75 -41.56
C PHE A 660 -9.35 -15.08 -42.03
N ASN A 661 -8.08 -15.08 -42.43
CA ASN A 661 -7.32 -16.31 -42.64
C ASN A 661 -7.38 -17.21 -41.41
N LYS A 662 -7.30 -18.53 -41.60
CA LYS A 662 -7.34 -19.51 -40.56
C LYS A 662 -5.97 -20.18 -40.41
N ALA A 663 -5.63 -20.51 -39.15
CA ALA A 663 -4.49 -21.38 -38.85
C ALA A 663 -4.73 -22.80 -39.38
N GLU A 664 -3.66 -23.59 -39.51
CA GLU A 664 -3.77 -25.03 -39.63
C GLU A 664 -4.64 -25.57 -38.48
N PRO A 665 -5.47 -26.59 -38.72
CA PRO A 665 -6.26 -27.20 -37.66
C PRO A 665 -5.37 -27.69 -36.52
N ASP A 666 -5.80 -27.41 -35.27
CA ASP A 666 -5.21 -28.03 -34.11
C ASP A 666 -5.57 -29.51 -33.98
N ARG A 667 -5.15 -30.19 -32.92
CA ARG A 667 -5.43 -31.60 -32.69
C ARG A 667 -6.91 -31.95 -32.53
N GLU A 668 -7.72 -30.96 -32.17
CA GLU A 668 -9.16 -31.08 -31.98
C GLU A 668 -9.92 -30.69 -33.25
N GLY A 669 -9.20 -30.29 -34.33
CA GLY A 669 -9.75 -29.82 -35.59
C GLY A 669 -10.21 -28.35 -35.56
N ASN A 670 -9.90 -27.59 -34.47
CA ASN A 670 -10.23 -26.18 -34.38
C ASN A 670 -9.24 -25.34 -35.23
N GLN A 671 -9.75 -24.33 -35.91
CA GLN A 671 -8.94 -23.40 -36.70
C GLN A 671 -9.03 -21.99 -36.13
N ALA A 672 -7.95 -21.50 -35.53
CA ALA A 672 -7.88 -20.13 -35.01
C ALA A 672 -7.88 -19.11 -36.16
N GLY A 673 -8.63 -18.04 -36.02
CA GLY A 673 -8.57 -16.88 -36.92
C GLY A 673 -7.27 -16.12 -36.76
N LEU A 674 -6.65 -15.71 -37.86
CA LEU A 674 -5.36 -15.05 -37.92
C LEU A 674 -5.48 -13.59 -38.30
N ILE A 675 -4.76 -12.71 -37.62
CA ILE A 675 -4.54 -11.31 -38.04
C ILE A 675 -3.04 -11.15 -38.25
N PHE A 676 -2.61 -10.70 -39.42
CA PHE A 676 -1.20 -10.64 -39.82
C PHE A 676 -0.44 -11.97 -39.60
N GLY A 677 -1.12 -13.11 -39.82
CA GLY A 677 -0.52 -14.43 -39.62
C GLY A 677 -0.38 -14.87 -38.15
N ILE A 678 -1.01 -14.18 -37.20
CA ILE A 678 -0.91 -14.44 -35.79
C ILE A 678 -2.31 -14.69 -35.20
N PRO A 679 -2.50 -15.77 -34.42
CA PRO A 679 -3.77 -16.02 -33.77
C PRO A 679 -4.04 -14.95 -32.70
N TYR A 680 -5.24 -14.37 -32.70
CA TYR A 680 -5.66 -13.45 -31.66
C TYR A 680 -6.21 -14.20 -30.45
N SER A 681 -5.84 -13.73 -29.27
CA SER A 681 -6.27 -14.36 -28.01
C SER A 681 -7.68 -13.97 -27.64
N GLN A 682 -8.50 -14.96 -27.24
CA GLN A 682 -9.88 -14.75 -26.79
C GLN A 682 -10.09 -15.37 -25.41
N PHE A 683 -10.33 -14.52 -24.39
CA PHE A 683 -10.52 -14.97 -23.02
C PHE A 683 -11.32 -13.96 -22.19
N VAL A 684 -11.86 -14.42 -21.07
CA VAL A 684 -12.33 -13.60 -19.95
C VAL A 684 -11.38 -13.79 -18.79
N LYS A 685 -10.92 -12.68 -18.20
CA LYS A 685 -10.13 -12.67 -16.97
C LYS A 685 -10.84 -11.89 -15.89
N PHE A 686 -10.88 -12.42 -14.67
CA PHE A 686 -11.42 -11.77 -13.51
C PHE A 686 -10.44 -11.86 -12.34
N ASP A 687 -10.16 -10.71 -11.71
CA ASP A 687 -9.28 -10.61 -10.54
C ASP A 687 -9.99 -9.87 -9.41
N VAL A 688 -9.80 -10.33 -8.18
CA VAL A 688 -10.18 -9.61 -6.96
C VAL A 688 -9.02 -9.63 -5.98
N ASP A 689 -8.64 -8.47 -5.46
CA ASP A 689 -7.62 -8.30 -4.40
C ASP A 689 -8.25 -7.50 -3.26
N VAL A 690 -8.43 -8.14 -2.12
CA VAL A 690 -9.00 -7.52 -0.91
C VAL A 690 -7.92 -7.48 0.15
N ARG A 691 -7.68 -6.29 0.70
CA ARG A 691 -6.70 -6.09 1.77
C ARG A 691 -7.33 -5.32 2.91
N ARG A 692 -6.90 -5.63 4.12
CA ARG A 692 -7.33 -4.89 5.31
C ARG A 692 -6.20 -4.81 6.31
N LYS A 693 -6.04 -3.62 6.89
CA LYS A 693 -5.11 -3.39 7.98
C LYS A 693 -5.89 -3.14 9.26
N PHE A 694 -5.48 -3.78 10.35
CA PHE A 694 -6.01 -3.59 11.69
C PHE A 694 -4.90 -3.03 12.57
N LYS A 695 -5.06 -1.81 13.04
CA LYS A 695 -4.18 -1.23 14.04
C LYS A 695 -4.56 -1.81 15.41
N LEU A 696 -3.64 -2.53 16.05
CA LEU A 696 -3.85 -3.10 17.39
C LEU A 696 -3.52 -2.06 18.46
N ASN A 697 -2.38 -1.38 18.31
CA ASN A 697 -1.94 -0.30 19.18
C ASN A 697 -1.01 0.64 18.39
N SER A 698 -0.35 1.58 19.08
CA SER A 698 0.61 2.51 18.44
C SER A 698 1.79 1.81 17.75
N ASN A 699 2.19 0.64 18.25
CA ASN A 699 3.42 -0.06 17.86
C ASN A 699 3.18 -1.33 17.06
N SER A 700 1.93 -1.76 16.87
CA SER A 700 1.65 -3.00 16.16
C SER A 700 0.35 -2.97 15.34
N SER A 701 0.35 -3.74 14.27
CA SER A 701 -0.80 -3.91 13.37
C SER A 701 -0.84 -5.32 12.78
N VAL A 702 -2.02 -5.74 12.34
CA VAL A 702 -2.21 -6.96 11.53
C VAL A 702 -2.70 -6.54 10.16
N ALA A 703 -2.04 -7.03 9.12
CA ALA A 703 -2.49 -6.87 7.74
C ALA A 703 -2.91 -8.21 7.16
N GLY A 704 -4.02 -8.23 6.44
CA GLY A 704 -4.52 -9.41 5.74
C GLY A 704 -4.79 -9.11 4.28
N ARG A 705 -4.58 -10.11 3.41
CA ARG A 705 -4.87 -10.07 1.98
C ARG A 705 -5.55 -11.34 1.53
N PHE A 706 -6.53 -11.20 0.69
CA PHE A 706 -7.13 -12.25 -0.12
C PHE A 706 -7.04 -11.87 -1.59
N LEU A 707 -6.49 -12.75 -2.43
CA LEU A 707 -6.44 -12.57 -3.87
C LEU A 707 -7.03 -13.80 -4.55
N PHE A 708 -7.97 -13.55 -5.44
CA PHE A 708 -8.54 -14.52 -6.36
C PHE A 708 -8.37 -14.02 -7.79
N GLY A 709 -7.98 -14.92 -8.68
CA GLY A 709 -7.91 -14.64 -10.11
C GLY A 709 -8.24 -15.86 -10.93
N ILE A 710 -8.94 -15.65 -12.05
CA ILE A 710 -9.29 -16.70 -13.01
C ILE A 710 -9.25 -16.17 -14.44
N ILE A 711 -8.77 -16.99 -15.35
CA ILE A 711 -8.79 -16.72 -16.79
C ILE A 711 -9.48 -17.91 -17.45
N GLN A 712 -10.54 -17.62 -18.20
CA GLN A 712 -11.25 -18.60 -19.00
C GLN A 712 -11.03 -18.30 -20.48
N PRO A 713 -10.18 -19.08 -21.18
CA PRO A 713 -10.08 -18.99 -22.64
C PRO A 713 -11.35 -19.54 -23.28
N TYR A 714 -11.67 -19.07 -24.48
CA TYR A 714 -12.80 -19.55 -25.28
C TYR A 714 -12.65 -19.11 -26.74
N GLY A 715 -13.45 -19.70 -27.59
CA GLY A 715 -13.58 -19.29 -29.00
C GLY A 715 -12.31 -19.47 -29.82
N ASN A 716 -11.51 -18.44 -30.01
CA ASN A 716 -10.26 -18.45 -30.80
C ASN A 716 -9.04 -18.92 -30.00
N SER A 717 -9.21 -19.28 -28.74
CA SER A 717 -8.11 -19.66 -27.84
C SER A 717 -8.49 -20.83 -26.94
N ASP A 718 -7.69 -21.88 -26.94
CA ASP A 718 -7.83 -23.04 -26.04
C ASP A 718 -7.08 -22.84 -24.74
N VAL A 719 -6.09 -21.93 -24.72
CA VAL A 719 -5.24 -21.66 -23.55
C VAL A 719 -5.13 -20.16 -23.28
N ALA A 720 -4.92 -19.83 -22.01
CA ALA A 720 -4.67 -18.46 -21.59
C ALA A 720 -3.26 -18.04 -22.03
N PRO A 721 -3.10 -16.82 -22.58
CA PRO A 721 -1.77 -16.32 -22.91
C PRO A 721 -0.86 -16.31 -21.69
N PHE A 722 0.39 -16.75 -21.83
CA PHE A 722 1.38 -16.79 -20.75
C PHE A 722 1.51 -15.45 -20.02
N VAL A 723 1.47 -14.32 -20.74
CA VAL A 723 1.59 -12.97 -20.17
C VAL A 723 0.42 -12.58 -19.26
N ARG A 724 -0.70 -13.29 -19.34
CA ARG A 724 -1.89 -13.09 -18.49
C ARG A 724 -2.05 -14.18 -17.43
N SER A 725 -1.37 -15.31 -17.55
CA SER A 725 -1.46 -16.44 -16.62
C SER A 725 -0.93 -16.11 -15.24
N TYR A 726 -1.34 -16.88 -14.23
CA TYR A 726 -0.90 -16.73 -12.85
C TYR A 726 0.27 -17.65 -12.53
N SER A 727 1.04 -17.25 -11.55
CA SER A 727 2.10 -18.05 -10.93
C SER A 727 2.02 -17.92 -9.42
N ALA A 728 2.64 -18.83 -8.67
CA ALA A 728 2.70 -18.76 -7.22
C ALA A 728 4.14 -18.91 -6.70
N GLY A 729 4.36 -18.34 -5.49
CA GLY A 729 5.67 -18.21 -4.85
C GLY A 729 6.31 -16.83 -5.06
N GLY A 730 7.23 -16.47 -4.17
CA GLY A 730 7.98 -15.22 -4.22
C GLY A 730 7.64 -14.23 -3.12
N ALA A 731 8.35 -13.10 -3.12
CA ALA A 731 8.35 -12.09 -2.07
C ALA A 731 6.97 -11.46 -1.77
N ASN A 732 6.08 -11.34 -2.75
CA ASN A 732 4.74 -10.74 -2.63
C ASN A 732 3.62 -11.78 -2.75
N ASP A 733 3.95 -13.05 -2.52
CA ASP A 733 3.11 -14.22 -2.75
C ASP A 733 3.23 -15.19 -1.56
N VAL A 734 3.47 -16.50 -1.80
CA VAL A 734 3.76 -17.49 -0.76
C VAL A 734 5.27 -17.54 -0.54
N ARG A 735 5.75 -16.86 0.50
CA ARG A 735 7.19 -16.62 0.74
C ARG A 735 8.02 -17.87 1.11
N GLY A 736 7.41 -19.01 1.31
CA GLY A 736 8.13 -20.28 1.43
C GLY A 736 8.74 -20.79 0.12
N TRP A 737 8.33 -20.25 -1.03
CA TRP A 737 8.76 -20.66 -2.37
C TRP A 737 9.45 -19.57 -3.14
N ALA A 738 10.35 -19.96 -4.04
CA ALA A 738 10.88 -19.04 -5.05
C ALA A 738 9.76 -18.61 -6.01
N PRO A 739 9.90 -17.48 -6.72
CA PRO A 739 8.95 -17.12 -7.75
C PRO A 739 8.74 -18.23 -8.78
N LEU A 740 7.49 -18.46 -9.20
CA LEU A 740 7.10 -19.42 -10.23
C LEU A 740 7.33 -20.91 -9.84
N THR A 741 7.48 -21.25 -8.56
CA THR A 741 7.86 -22.60 -8.15
C THR A 741 6.83 -23.33 -7.30
N LEU A 742 5.67 -22.74 -7.03
CA LEU A 742 4.58 -23.36 -6.30
C LEU A 742 3.45 -23.73 -7.25
N GLY A 743 2.94 -24.95 -7.14
CA GLY A 743 1.84 -25.48 -7.94
C GLY A 743 2.33 -26.08 -9.26
N PRO A 744 1.39 -26.39 -10.20
CA PRO A 744 -0.06 -26.32 -10.02
C PRO A 744 -0.62 -27.43 -9.15
N GLY A 745 -1.60 -27.10 -8.31
CA GLY A 745 -2.24 -28.07 -7.41
C GLY A 745 -1.27 -28.88 -6.57
N SER A 746 -1.44 -30.19 -6.54
CA SER A 746 -0.56 -31.14 -5.85
C SER A 746 0.40 -31.90 -6.79
N LYS A 747 0.73 -31.30 -7.95
CA LYS A 747 1.64 -31.94 -8.91
C LYS A 747 2.96 -32.33 -8.23
N PRO A 748 3.37 -33.59 -8.26
CA PRO A 748 4.63 -34.02 -7.66
C PRO A 748 5.84 -33.36 -8.31
N ARG A 749 6.86 -33.05 -7.51
CA ARG A 749 8.16 -32.60 -8.01
C ARG A 749 9.11 -33.79 -8.07
N ILE A 750 9.59 -34.06 -9.26
CA ILE A 750 10.48 -35.20 -9.50
C ILE A 750 11.90 -34.92 -9.00
N ASP A 751 12.35 -33.63 -9.00
CA ASP A 751 13.67 -33.27 -8.46
C ASP A 751 13.68 -31.83 -7.90
N SER A 752 14.26 -31.69 -6.70
CA SER A 752 14.40 -30.38 -6.02
C SER A 752 15.41 -29.44 -6.67
N LYS A 753 16.29 -29.96 -7.54
CA LYS A 753 17.36 -29.16 -8.18
C LYS A 753 16.91 -28.52 -9.49
N ASN A 754 15.91 -29.07 -10.16
CA ASN A 754 15.45 -28.60 -11.47
C ASN A 754 14.00 -28.09 -11.35
N GLN A 755 13.84 -26.79 -11.06
CA GLN A 755 12.51 -26.18 -10.91
C GLN A 755 12.02 -25.67 -12.28
N SER A 756 10.91 -26.21 -12.78
CA SER A 756 10.22 -25.70 -13.96
C SER A 756 9.43 -24.42 -13.62
N LEU A 757 9.26 -23.56 -14.62
CA LEU A 757 8.34 -22.42 -14.53
C LEU A 757 6.91 -22.93 -14.48
N GLU A 758 6.21 -22.65 -13.38
CA GLU A 758 4.82 -23.06 -13.22
C GLU A 758 3.90 -21.84 -13.37
N PHE A 759 2.94 -21.96 -14.26
CA PHE A 759 1.90 -20.94 -14.49
C PHE A 759 0.61 -21.60 -14.92
N GLU A 760 -0.52 -21.01 -14.48
CA GLU A 760 -1.85 -21.56 -14.73
C GLU A 760 -2.91 -20.46 -14.81
N SER A 761 -4.14 -20.88 -15.07
CA SER A 761 -5.26 -20.00 -15.38
C SER A 761 -6.04 -19.52 -14.15
N MET A 762 -5.83 -20.14 -12.98
CA MET A 762 -6.52 -19.76 -11.74
C MET A 762 -5.53 -19.63 -10.60
N LYS A 763 -5.82 -18.72 -9.65
CA LYS A 763 -5.02 -18.49 -8.46
C LYS A 763 -5.89 -18.17 -7.26
N LEU A 764 -5.52 -18.74 -6.12
CA LEU A 764 -5.99 -18.33 -4.79
C LEU A 764 -4.78 -18.02 -3.90
N LEU A 765 -4.85 -16.90 -3.16
CA LEU A 765 -3.79 -16.48 -2.27
C LEU A 765 -4.37 -15.81 -1.03
N PHE A 766 -3.88 -16.22 0.13
CA PHE A 766 -4.15 -15.62 1.43
C PHE A 766 -2.81 -15.24 2.07
N ASN A 767 -2.70 -14.01 2.55
CA ASN A 767 -1.56 -13.55 3.31
C ASN A 767 -2.06 -12.93 4.62
N ALA A 768 -1.36 -13.20 5.70
CA ALA A 768 -1.54 -12.56 6.99
C ALA A 768 -0.17 -12.14 7.54
N GLU A 769 -0.09 -10.93 8.08
CA GLU A 769 1.16 -10.39 8.58
C GLU A 769 0.92 -9.57 9.86
N TYR A 770 1.53 -9.99 10.96
CA TYR A 770 1.62 -9.22 12.19
C TYR A 770 2.89 -8.38 12.14
N ARG A 771 2.73 -7.06 12.17
CA ARG A 771 3.79 -6.05 12.07
C ARG A 771 3.95 -5.38 13.42
N PHE A 772 5.19 -5.16 13.85
CA PHE A 772 5.49 -4.55 15.13
C PHE A 772 6.80 -3.76 15.05
N ASN A 773 6.82 -2.59 15.69
CA ASN A 773 8.03 -1.79 15.75
C ASN A 773 9.07 -2.50 16.62
N LEU A 774 10.30 -2.60 16.08
CA LEU A 774 11.44 -3.09 16.80
C LEU A 774 12.13 -1.92 17.51
N PHE A 775 12.57 -0.94 16.74
CA PHE A 775 13.19 0.30 17.23
C PHE A 775 13.42 1.26 16.05
N GLY A 776 13.37 2.55 16.32
CA GLY A 776 13.61 3.59 15.33
C GLY A 776 12.84 3.33 14.03
N SER A 777 13.56 3.23 12.93
CA SER A 777 13.00 2.97 11.60
C SER A 777 12.91 1.48 11.24
N LEU A 778 13.19 0.56 12.17
CA LEU A 778 13.13 -0.88 11.92
C LEU A 778 11.84 -1.49 12.47
N GLU A 779 11.10 -2.15 11.59
CA GLU A 779 9.89 -2.91 11.89
C GLU A 779 10.14 -4.39 11.69
N GLY A 780 9.67 -5.22 12.61
CA GLY A 780 9.60 -6.67 12.50
C GLY A 780 8.24 -7.12 11.99
N ALA A 781 8.20 -8.28 11.35
CA ALA A 781 6.95 -8.93 10.99
C ALA A 781 7.02 -10.43 11.14
N TYR A 782 5.92 -11.04 11.57
CA TYR A 782 5.65 -12.45 11.45
C TYR A 782 4.56 -12.65 10.42
N PHE A 783 4.77 -13.57 9.47
CA PHE A 783 3.82 -13.80 8.39
C PHE A 783 3.40 -15.25 8.24
N LEU A 784 2.20 -15.43 7.70
CA LEU A 784 1.63 -16.70 7.27
C LEU A 784 1.00 -16.49 5.90
N ASP A 785 1.47 -17.24 4.92
CA ASP A 785 1.00 -17.20 3.55
C ASP A 785 0.43 -18.56 3.16
N ALA A 786 -0.69 -18.57 2.43
CA ALA A 786 -1.28 -19.79 1.89
C ALA A 786 -1.78 -19.51 0.46
N GLY A 787 -1.41 -20.32 -0.50
CA GLY A 787 -1.83 -20.10 -1.89
C GLY A 787 -1.42 -21.23 -2.81
N ASN A 788 -1.99 -21.21 -4.02
CA ASN A 788 -1.59 -22.08 -5.13
C ASN A 788 -2.19 -21.55 -6.45
N ILE A 789 -1.83 -22.21 -7.55
CA ILE A 789 -2.40 -22.03 -8.89
C ILE A 789 -2.99 -23.35 -9.40
N TRP A 790 -3.97 -23.23 -10.32
CA TRP A 790 -4.65 -24.38 -10.94
C TRP A 790 -5.01 -24.06 -12.38
N GLY A 791 -5.13 -25.12 -13.19
CA GLY A 791 -5.72 -25.05 -14.53
C GLY A 791 -7.24 -25.03 -14.50
N VAL A 792 -7.84 -24.55 -15.59
CA VAL A 792 -9.28 -24.61 -15.86
C VAL A 792 -9.60 -25.51 -17.06
N ASN A 793 -8.58 -25.99 -17.75
CA ASN A 793 -8.72 -26.85 -18.93
C ASN A 793 -8.98 -28.29 -18.53
N LYS A 794 -10.12 -28.83 -18.94
CA LYS A 794 -10.52 -30.23 -18.66
C LYS A 794 -9.63 -31.28 -19.33
N ASN A 795 -8.94 -30.92 -20.40
CA ASN A 795 -8.02 -31.79 -21.12
C ASN A 795 -6.68 -31.97 -20.38
N ARG A 796 -6.48 -31.24 -19.27
CA ARG A 796 -5.31 -31.35 -18.37
C ARG A 796 -5.77 -31.65 -16.95
N PRO A 797 -6.25 -32.86 -16.67
CA PRO A 797 -6.86 -33.22 -15.39
C PRO A 797 -5.89 -33.15 -14.20
N GLU A 798 -4.57 -33.23 -14.45
CA GLU A 798 -3.51 -33.20 -13.45
C GLU A 798 -3.31 -31.77 -12.84
N THR A 799 -3.67 -30.72 -13.59
CA THR A 799 -3.58 -29.33 -13.11
C THR A 799 -4.95 -28.73 -12.77
N LEU A 800 -6.03 -29.44 -13.14
CA LEU A 800 -7.40 -28.96 -13.05
C LEU A 800 -7.82 -28.66 -11.61
N PHE A 801 -8.41 -27.48 -11.38
CA PHE A 801 -9.03 -27.14 -10.11
C PHE A 801 -10.18 -28.08 -9.75
N LYS A 802 -10.11 -28.69 -8.57
CA LYS A 802 -11.14 -29.59 -8.02
C LYS A 802 -11.63 -29.03 -6.68
N PHE A 803 -12.90 -28.63 -6.63
CA PHE A 803 -13.48 -28.04 -5.42
C PHE A 803 -13.43 -28.97 -4.19
N LYS A 804 -13.39 -30.28 -4.38
CA LYS A 804 -13.29 -31.27 -3.29
C LYS A 804 -11.89 -31.32 -2.66
N ASP A 805 -10.85 -31.00 -3.42
CA ASP A 805 -9.45 -31.26 -3.04
C ASP A 805 -8.62 -30.00 -2.84
N PHE A 806 -9.07 -28.82 -3.35
CA PHE A 806 -8.27 -27.60 -3.41
C PHE A 806 -7.68 -27.16 -2.06
N TYR A 807 -8.40 -27.37 -0.94
CA TYR A 807 -7.94 -27.01 0.40
C TYR A 807 -6.74 -27.84 0.87
N ARG A 808 -6.52 -29.05 0.30
CA ARG A 808 -5.35 -29.89 0.52
C ARG A 808 -4.18 -29.55 -0.39
N GLU A 809 -4.41 -28.69 -1.37
CA GLU A 809 -3.43 -28.34 -2.39
C GLU A 809 -2.80 -26.95 -2.15
N PHE A 810 -3.15 -26.26 -1.06
CA PHE A 810 -2.48 -25.03 -0.70
C PHE A 810 -1.03 -25.29 -0.29
N GLY A 811 -0.10 -24.48 -0.85
CA GLY A 811 1.22 -24.34 -0.24
C GLY A 811 1.12 -23.37 0.93
N ILE A 812 1.57 -23.78 2.13
CA ILE A 812 1.57 -22.92 3.32
C ILE A 812 3.00 -22.57 3.69
N GLY A 813 3.31 -21.29 3.71
CA GLY A 813 4.60 -20.72 4.12
C GLY A 813 4.45 -19.79 5.33
N SER A 814 5.44 -19.80 6.20
CA SER A 814 5.52 -18.90 7.33
C SER A 814 6.94 -18.39 7.53
N GLY A 815 7.10 -17.30 8.26
CA GLY A 815 8.44 -16.79 8.51
C GLY A 815 8.48 -15.43 9.20
N LEU A 816 9.70 -14.91 9.25
CA LEU A 816 10.00 -13.61 9.84
C LEU A 816 10.43 -12.62 8.76
N GLY A 817 10.07 -11.38 8.94
CA GLY A 817 10.47 -10.30 8.04
C GLY A 817 10.98 -9.08 8.80
N PHE A 818 11.89 -8.35 8.16
CA PHE A 818 12.45 -7.11 8.65
C PHE A 818 12.18 -6.02 7.64
N ARG A 819 11.74 -4.84 8.10
CA ARG A 819 11.39 -3.69 7.30
C ARG A 819 12.14 -2.48 7.81
N TYR A 820 12.95 -1.88 6.96
CA TYR A 820 13.68 -0.67 7.28
C TYR A 820 13.09 0.52 6.53
N HIS A 821 12.55 1.48 7.28
CA HIS A 821 11.95 2.67 6.72
C HIS A 821 13.01 3.72 6.39
N ILE A 822 13.16 4.04 5.11
CA ILE A 822 14.06 5.10 4.63
C ILE A 822 13.23 6.38 4.52
N GLY A 823 13.18 7.14 5.63
CA GLY A 823 12.30 8.30 5.71
C GLY A 823 10.84 7.93 5.46
N THR A 824 10.13 8.76 4.70
CA THR A 824 8.71 8.57 4.36
C THR A 824 8.50 7.98 2.96
N PHE A 825 9.55 7.75 2.19
CA PHE A 825 9.45 7.46 0.74
C PHE A 825 9.72 6.00 0.35
N ALA A 826 10.42 5.22 1.17
CA ALA A 826 10.72 3.82 0.84
C ALA A 826 10.83 2.93 2.08
N ILE A 827 10.51 1.66 1.89
CA ILE A 827 10.68 0.59 2.88
C ILE A 827 11.50 -0.50 2.23
N VAL A 828 12.67 -0.81 2.78
CA VAL A 828 13.48 -1.96 2.36
C VAL A 828 13.10 -3.15 3.22
N ARG A 829 12.83 -4.27 2.58
CA ARG A 829 12.30 -5.47 3.24
C ARG A 829 13.17 -6.69 2.98
N PHE A 830 13.39 -7.48 4.05
CA PHE A 830 13.97 -8.81 4.02
C PHE A 830 13.03 -9.80 4.69
N ASP A 831 12.63 -10.84 3.99
CA ASP A 831 11.79 -11.90 4.52
C ASP A 831 12.55 -13.25 4.52
N LEU A 832 12.44 -13.98 5.63
CA LEU A 832 12.98 -15.32 5.82
C LEU A 832 11.80 -16.29 5.84
N GLY A 833 11.54 -16.93 4.70
CA GLY A 833 10.38 -17.79 4.51
C GLY A 833 10.73 -19.27 4.64
N TYR A 834 9.82 -20.04 5.24
CA TYR A 834 9.91 -21.47 5.41
C TYR A 834 8.65 -22.14 4.88
N LYS A 835 8.80 -23.30 4.27
CA LYS A 835 7.68 -24.15 3.88
C LYS A 835 7.15 -24.86 5.14
N ILE A 836 5.86 -24.72 5.40
CA ILE A 836 5.16 -25.40 6.49
C ILE A 836 4.39 -26.59 5.96
N TYR A 837 3.71 -26.42 4.82
CA TYR A 837 2.97 -27.46 4.13
C TYR A 837 3.23 -27.36 2.63
N ASP A 838 3.80 -28.39 2.03
CA ASP A 838 4.12 -28.46 0.60
C ASP A 838 3.23 -29.50 -0.10
N PRO A 839 2.30 -29.05 -0.96
CA PRO A 839 1.34 -29.95 -1.60
C PRO A 839 1.96 -30.91 -2.63
N SER A 840 3.20 -30.67 -3.04
CA SER A 840 3.90 -31.51 -4.02
C SER A 840 4.37 -32.86 -3.46
N TYR A 841 4.28 -33.09 -2.16
CA TYR A 841 4.56 -34.34 -1.51
C TYR A 841 3.29 -35.23 -1.41
N GLU A 842 3.46 -36.52 -1.13
CA GLU A 842 2.35 -37.39 -0.83
C GLU A 842 1.58 -36.95 0.41
N LEU A 843 0.30 -37.30 0.52
CA LEU A 843 -0.61 -36.80 1.56
C LEU A 843 -0.06 -36.93 3.00
N GLY A 844 0.71 -37.98 3.30
CA GLY A 844 1.31 -38.21 4.62
C GLY A 844 2.50 -37.29 4.93
N ASP A 845 3.21 -36.84 3.88
CA ASP A 845 4.49 -36.13 3.99
C ASP A 845 4.42 -34.61 3.67
N ARG A 846 3.22 -34.08 3.47
CA ARG A 846 3.02 -32.66 3.08
C ARG A 846 3.42 -31.70 4.17
N TRP A 847 3.26 -32.06 5.45
CA TRP A 847 3.75 -31.26 6.57
C TRP A 847 5.27 -31.38 6.67
N GLN A 848 5.95 -30.22 6.56
CA GLN A 848 7.41 -30.16 6.46
C GLN A 848 8.11 -29.97 7.81
N PHE A 849 7.45 -30.31 8.92
CA PHE A 849 8.05 -30.14 10.26
C PHE A 849 9.30 -31.03 10.44
N ASP A 850 9.34 -32.22 9.86
CA ASP A 850 10.48 -33.14 9.91
C ASP A 850 11.67 -32.64 9.08
N ASN A 851 11.40 -31.90 8.02
CA ASN A 851 12.39 -31.30 7.14
C ASN A 851 12.73 -29.86 7.49
N PHE A 852 12.11 -29.33 8.56
CA PHE A 852 12.32 -27.94 8.98
C PHE A 852 13.76 -27.70 9.40
N ASN A 853 14.40 -26.68 8.80
CA ASN A 853 15.74 -26.26 9.15
C ASN A 853 15.78 -24.73 9.23
N LEU A 854 15.91 -24.23 10.46
CA LEU A 854 15.94 -22.78 10.74
C LEU A 854 17.09 -22.05 10.01
N LEU A 855 18.19 -22.76 9.73
CA LEU A 855 19.37 -22.18 9.09
C LEU A 855 19.28 -22.16 7.55
N LYS A 856 18.21 -22.70 6.96
CA LYS A 856 18.00 -22.73 5.51
C LYS A 856 16.68 -22.05 5.11
N PRO A 857 16.46 -20.79 5.46
CA PRO A 857 15.28 -20.06 5.01
C PRO A 857 15.35 -19.78 3.49
N ARG A 858 14.20 -19.60 2.88
CA ARG A 858 14.13 -18.88 1.60
C ARG A 858 14.21 -17.40 1.88
N ILE A 859 15.24 -16.75 1.38
CA ILE A 859 15.46 -15.31 1.57
C ILE A 859 14.79 -14.57 0.43
N HIS A 860 13.97 -13.58 0.77
CA HIS A 860 13.39 -12.65 -0.19
C HIS A 860 13.79 -11.22 0.15
N PHE A 861 14.19 -10.49 -0.87
CA PHE A 861 14.36 -9.04 -0.83
C PHE A 861 13.15 -8.36 -1.47
N GLY A 862 12.72 -7.26 -0.91
CA GLY A 862 11.61 -6.48 -1.48
C GLY A 862 11.70 -5.01 -1.12
N ILE A 863 10.97 -4.19 -1.88
CA ILE A 863 10.77 -2.77 -1.62
C ILE A 863 9.29 -2.57 -1.35
N ASN A 864 8.97 -1.78 -0.32
CA ASN A 864 7.64 -1.58 0.24
C ASN A 864 7.03 -2.84 0.88
N TYR A 865 5.82 -2.71 1.41
CA TYR A 865 5.07 -3.84 1.97
C TYR A 865 4.68 -4.85 0.88
N PRO A 866 4.51 -6.14 1.22
CA PRO A 866 4.13 -7.16 0.24
C PRO A 866 2.68 -6.99 -0.26
N PHE A 867 1.84 -6.35 0.55
CA PHE A 867 0.45 -6.05 0.25
C PHE A 867 -0.08 -4.93 1.15
#